data_3824b4eb34f16bab5cabc291180cefcf
#
_entry.id   3824b4eb34f16bab5cabc291180cefcf
#
_cell.length_a   1.000
_cell.length_b   1.000
_cell.length_c   1.000
_cell.angle_alpha   90.00
_cell.angle_beta   90.00
_cell.angle_gamma   90.00
#
_symmetry.space_group_name_H-M   'P 1'
#
loop_
_entity.id
_entity.type
_entity.pdbx_description
1 polymer ?
#
loop_
_entity_poly.entity_id
_entity_poly.type
_entity_poly.pdbx_seq_one_letter_code
_entity_poly.pdbx_strand_id
1 'polypeptide(L)'
;MNTSLSWVKAYVPDLDVTAQEYTDAMTLSGTKVEGFEELDADLEKIVIGQIDKIEKHPDADKLVVCQVNIGTESVQIVTGAKNVFEGAKIPVVLDGGRVAGGHEPGQRVPGGIKIKKGKLRGVESYGMMCSIEELGSDTNMYPEAPENGIYIFPEDAEVGGDAIKALGRDDVVFEYEVTSNRVDCYSVIGIAREAAATFDKEFVPPVVTETGNNEDVNDYVKVSVENTDLCSRYCARVVKNIKIGPSPIWMQRRLASVGIRPINNLVDITNYVMEEYGQPMHAYDLDLVSGHQIIVKNAEDGETFVTLDGQERKLDKDVLMICDGEKEIGIAGIMGGENSMITDDVKTMLFEAACFDGVNIRKSSKRVGLRTDASGKFEKGLDPNNAKVAIDRACQLIEELGAGEVVGGTVDVYSKVKEPVRVPFDAEKINAMLGTEISEEQMLAYFKKIELDYDAETKEVIAPTFRHDLFRLSDLAEEVARFYGYDNIPTTLPSGEATAGKMTFKLRIEQIARDIAEFCGFSQGMTYSFESPKVFDKLLLPADSELRRTVEIMNPLGEDYSVMRTTSLHGMLTSLATNYNRRNKDVRLYELGNIYLPKQLPLTELPEERMQFTLGMYGEGDFFTMKGVIEEFFEKIGMVGKEKYDPNAGKPYLHPGRQANILYDGNVVGYLGEVHPEVADTYGIGERAYIAVIDMPAIMEYATFDRKYTGIAKYPAVTRDISMVVPKEILVGQIEEVIAAKGGKHLESYALFDLYEGAQIKEGFKSVAYSIVFRAKDKTLEDAEVTAAMERILNALEGMGIELRK
;
A
#
# COMPACT_ATOMS: atom_id res chain seq x y z
N MET A 1 1.28 7.88 -13.73
CA MET A 1 1.23 8.92 -14.77
C MET A 1 1.19 8.26 -16.12
N ASN A 2 0.34 8.77 -17.03
CA ASN A 2 0.27 8.24 -18.40
C ASN A 2 0.96 9.19 -19.37
N THR A 3 1.65 8.64 -20.38
CA THR A 3 2.30 9.43 -21.43
C THR A 3 2.30 8.66 -22.74
N SER A 4 1.92 9.30 -23.84
CA SER A 4 1.92 8.64 -25.13
C SER A 4 3.30 8.70 -25.81
N LEU A 5 3.62 7.65 -26.56
CA LEU A 5 4.87 7.56 -27.32
C LEU A 5 5.02 8.70 -28.33
N SER A 6 3.93 9.05 -29.00
CA SER A 6 3.94 10.13 -30.00
C SER A 6 4.24 11.48 -29.35
N TRP A 7 3.79 11.72 -28.10
CA TRP A 7 4.09 12.94 -27.38
C TRP A 7 5.56 12.97 -26.92
N VAL A 8 6.09 11.83 -26.42
CA VAL A 8 7.53 11.71 -26.10
C VAL A 8 8.39 11.94 -27.35
N LYS A 9 8.01 11.34 -28.50
CA LYS A 9 8.72 11.55 -29.79
C LYS A 9 8.71 13.00 -30.28
N ALA A 10 7.75 13.81 -29.85
CA ALA A 10 7.79 15.25 -30.18
C ALA A 10 9.00 15.96 -29.58
N TYR A 11 9.60 15.42 -28.51
CA TYR A 11 10.79 15.94 -27.83
C TYR A 11 12.02 15.04 -27.98
N VAL A 12 11.82 13.82 -28.51
CA VAL A 12 12.90 12.87 -28.85
C VAL A 12 12.63 12.34 -30.27
N PRO A 13 12.87 13.17 -31.33
CA PRO A 13 12.41 12.87 -32.69
C PRO A 13 12.95 11.56 -33.26
N ASP A 14 14.19 11.20 -32.92
CA ASP A 14 14.88 10.02 -33.41
C ASP A 14 14.62 8.74 -32.55
N LEU A 15 13.60 8.75 -31.71
CA LEU A 15 13.23 7.60 -30.89
C LEU A 15 12.45 6.57 -31.75
N ASP A 16 13.12 5.55 -32.23
CA ASP A 16 12.55 4.47 -33.02
C ASP A 16 12.69 3.15 -32.25
N VAL A 17 11.64 2.82 -31.47
CA VAL A 17 11.62 1.68 -30.57
C VAL A 17 10.22 1.07 -30.54
N THR A 18 10.13 -0.22 -30.25
CA THR A 18 8.86 -0.90 -29.94
C THR A 18 8.40 -0.56 -28.51
N ALA A 19 7.11 -0.76 -28.23
CA ALA A 19 6.55 -0.54 -26.89
C ALA A 19 7.26 -1.37 -25.81
N GLN A 20 7.61 -2.62 -26.13
CA GLN A 20 8.30 -3.51 -25.19
C GLN A 20 9.75 -3.06 -24.94
N GLU A 21 10.52 -2.73 -26.00
CA GLU A 21 11.88 -2.21 -25.86
C GLU A 21 11.91 -0.92 -25.03
N TYR A 22 10.93 -0.04 -25.26
CA TYR A 22 10.78 1.18 -24.48
C TYR A 22 10.54 0.88 -23.00
N THR A 23 9.56 0.02 -22.71
CA THR A 23 9.19 -0.40 -21.35
C THR A 23 10.37 -0.98 -20.59
N ASP A 24 11.09 -1.93 -21.21
CA ASP A 24 12.22 -2.61 -20.60
C ASP A 24 13.37 -1.65 -20.32
N ALA A 25 13.74 -0.84 -21.29
CA ALA A 25 14.86 0.10 -21.15
C ALA A 25 14.59 1.20 -20.12
N MET A 26 13.40 1.81 -20.15
CA MET A 26 13.00 2.84 -19.17
C MET A 26 12.95 2.28 -17.75
N THR A 27 12.41 1.07 -17.57
CA THR A 27 12.36 0.41 -16.27
C THR A 27 13.78 0.12 -15.75
N LEU A 28 14.66 -0.43 -16.58
CA LEU A 28 16.02 -0.76 -16.20
C LEU A 28 16.88 0.48 -15.91
N SER A 29 16.57 1.63 -16.54
CA SER A 29 17.27 2.90 -16.28
C SER A 29 16.68 3.71 -15.11
N GLY A 30 15.70 3.15 -14.38
CA GLY A 30 15.17 3.72 -13.14
C GLY A 30 13.83 4.45 -13.25
N THR A 31 13.24 4.54 -14.46
CA THR A 31 11.90 5.11 -14.66
C THR A 31 10.92 4.00 -14.95
N LYS A 32 10.34 3.42 -13.89
CA LYS A 32 9.53 2.21 -13.98
C LYS A 32 8.25 2.41 -14.79
N VAL A 33 8.09 1.60 -15.82
CA VAL A 33 6.84 1.45 -16.58
C VAL A 33 6.07 0.26 -16.04
N GLU A 34 4.85 0.47 -15.54
CA GLU A 34 3.96 -0.58 -15.02
C GLU A 34 3.30 -1.39 -16.15
N GLY A 35 3.04 -0.73 -17.27
CA GLY A 35 2.43 -1.34 -18.43
C GLY A 35 2.26 -0.37 -19.58
N PHE A 36 1.78 -0.87 -20.70
CA PHE A 36 1.44 -0.04 -21.85
C PHE A 36 0.18 -0.53 -22.54
N GLU A 37 -0.49 0.38 -23.22
CA GLU A 37 -1.65 0.11 -24.06
C GLU A 37 -1.38 0.59 -25.49
N GLU A 38 -1.44 -0.32 -26.45
CA GLU A 38 -1.49 0.01 -27.88
C GLU A 38 -2.94 0.40 -28.22
N LEU A 39 -3.16 1.65 -28.61
CA LEU A 39 -4.51 2.16 -28.82
C LEU A 39 -5.20 1.54 -30.03
N ASP A 40 -4.44 0.97 -30.97
CA ASP A 40 -4.88 0.29 -32.18
C ASP A 40 -4.91 -1.24 -32.09
N ALA A 41 -4.58 -1.84 -30.93
CA ALA A 41 -4.37 -3.28 -30.78
C ALA A 41 -5.48 -4.18 -31.36
N ASP A 42 -6.73 -3.71 -31.33
CA ASP A 42 -7.89 -4.47 -31.82
C ASP A 42 -8.52 -3.85 -33.09
N LEU A 43 -7.78 -2.98 -33.79
CA LEU A 43 -8.23 -2.26 -34.97
C LEU A 43 -7.47 -2.74 -36.23
N GLU A 44 -8.19 -3.23 -37.22
CA GLU A 44 -7.56 -3.68 -38.46
C GLU A 44 -8.37 -3.24 -39.69
N LYS A 45 -7.70 -2.79 -40.73
CA LYS A 45 -8.26 -2.47 -42.06
C LYS A 45 -9.39 -1.41 -41.97
N ILE A 46 -9.16 -0.33 -41.30
CA ILE A 46 -10.09 0.78 -41.18
C ILE A 46 -9.56 1.95 -42.01
N VAL A 47 -10.33 2.35 -43.01
CA VAL A 47 -9.95 3.41 -43.92
C VAL A 47 -10.96 4.56 -43.90
N ILE A 48 -10.55 5.74 -44.37
CA ILE A 48 -11.46 6.89 -44.54
C ILE A 48 -12.25 6.68 -45.84
N GLY A 49 -13.53 6.48 -45.72
CA GLY A 49 -14.43 6.40 -46.85
C GLY A 49 -15.25 7.65 -47.04
N GLN A 50 -15.60 8.02 -48.27
CA GLN A 50 -16.54 9.09 -48.55
C GLN A 50 -17.86 8.52 -49.07
N ILE A 51 -18.98 8.98 -48.53
CA ILE A 51 -20.31 8.56 -49.00
C ILE A 51 -20.66 9.33 -50.28
N ASP A 52 -20.65 8.62 -51.43
CA ASP A 52 -20.98 9.19 -52.74
C ASP A 52 -22.48 9.23 -52.98
N LYS A 53 -23.23 8.22 -52.48
CA LYS A 53 -24.69 8.11 -52.70
C LYS A 53 -25.38 7.41 -51.54
N ILE A 54 -26.59 7.83 -51.23
CA ILE A 54 -27.47 7.21 -50.22
C ILE A 54 -28.82 6.84 -50.85
N GLU A 55 -29.20 5.57 -50.71
CA GLU A 55 -30.50 5.06 -51.16
C GLU A 55 -31.30 4.45 -50.02
N LYS A 56 -32.61 4.47 -50.07
CA LYS A 56 -33.44 3.80 -49.08
C LYS A 56 -33.28 2.27 -49.22
N HIS A 57 -33.23 1.56 -48.10
CA HIS A 57 -33.27 0.13 -48.09
C HIS A 57 -34.60 -0.40 -48.60
N PRO A 58 -34.64 -1.41 -49.55
CA PRO A 58 -35.90 -1.86 -50.14
C PRO A 58 -36.88 -2.49 -49.14
N ASP A 59 -36.39 -3.17 -48.09
CA ASP A 59 -37.17 -3.96 -47.15
C ASP A 59 -37.03 -3.52 -45.68
N ALA A 60 -36.47 -2.33 -45.41
CA ALA A 60 -36.29 -1.85 -44.02
C ALA A 60 -36.32 -0.33 -43.91
N ASP A 61 -37.33 0.21 -43.26
CA ASP A 61 -37.53 1.66 -43.10
C ASP A 61 -36.42 2.37 -42.30
N LYS A 62 -35.67 1.66 -41.46
CA LYS A 62 -34.60 2.19 -40.59
C LYS A 62 -33.19 2.02 -41.15
N LEU A 63 -33.06 1.40 -42.33
CA LEU A 63 -31.76 1.20 -42.95
C LEU A 63 -31.64 2.03 -44.25
N VAL A 64 -30.41 2.42 -44.53
CA VAL A 64 -30.02 3.02 -45.82
C VAL A 64 -28.87 2.23 -46.44
N VAL A 65 -28.83 2.27 -47.76
CA VAL A 65 -27.78 1.64 -48.59
C VAL A 65 -26.89 2.74 -49.12
N CYS A 66 -25.62 2.74 -48.71
CA CYS A 66 -24.65 3.74 -49.10
C CYS A 66 -23.62 3.17 -50.10
N GLN A 67 -23.30 3.97 -51.11
CA GLN A 67 -22.14 3.72 -51.98
C GLN A 67 -20.98 4.58 -51.39
N VAL A 68 -19.91 3.91 -51.00
CA VAL A 68 -18.80 4.55 -50.27
C VAL A 68 -17.53 4.40 -51.03
N ASN A 69 -16.96 5.49 -51.47
CA ASN A 69 -15.65 5.57 -52.05
C ASN A 69 -14.56 5.39 -50.99
N ILE A 70 -13.75 4.36 -51.12
CA ILE A 70 -12.62 4.06 -50.22
C ILE A 70 -11.24 4.38 -50.85
N GLY A 71 -11.24 5.21 -51.84
CA GLY A 71 -10.02 5.65 -52.57
C GLY A 71 -9.61 4.71 -53.70
N THR A 72 -9.69 3.42 -53.51
CA THR A 72 -9.34 2.39 -54.52
C THR A 72 -10.55 1.90 -55.32
N GLU A 73 -11.70 1.85 -54.72
CA GLU A 73 -12.96 1.40 -55.26
C GLU A 73 -14.14 2.00 -54.50
N SER A 74 -15.37 1.80 -55.04
CA SER A 74 -16.59 2.13 -54.33
C SER A 74 -17.24 0.84 -53.82
N VAL A 75 -17.52 0.81 -52.50
CA VAL A 75 -18.14 -0.35 -51.82
C VAL A 75 -19.53 -0.02 -51.31
N GLN A 76 -20.41 -1.02 -51.36
CA GLN A 76 -21.77 -0.87 -50.80
C GLN A 76 -21.77 -1.21 -49.30
N ILE A 77 -22.29 -0.30 -48.47
CA ILE A 77 -22.44 -0.49 -47.04
C ILE A 77 -23.87 -0.17 -46.63
N VAL A 78 -24.49 -1.05 -45.87
CA VAL A 78 -25.83 -0.87 -45.29
C VAL A 78 -25.67 -0.43 -43.88
N THR A 79 -26.34 0.70 -43.48
CA THR A 79 -26.25 1.25 -42.12
C THR A 79 -27.60 1.68 -41.61
N GLY A 80 -27.78 1.67 -40.27
CA GLY A 80 -28.89 2.23 -39.54
C GLY A 80 -28.61 3.61 -38.93
N ALA A 81 -27.41 4.14 -39.15
CA ALA A 81 -27.02 5.44 -38.60
C ALA A 81 -27.85 6.58 -39.26
N LYS A 82 -28.22 7.55 -38.43
CA LYS A 82 -29.08 8.66 -38.86
C LYS A 82 -28.32 9.92 -39.30
N ASN A 83 -27.03 9.98 -38.96
CA ASN A 83 -26.19 11.13 -39.21
C ASN A 83 -25.35 11.04 -40.48
N VAL A 84 -25.62 10.05 -41.34
CA VAL A 84 -24.95 9.90 -42.63
C VAL A 84 -25.57 10.80 -43.69
N PHE A 85 -24.73 11.43 -44.52
CA PHE A 85 -25.15 12.26 -45.66
C PHE A 85 -24.16 12.13 -46.81
N GLU A 86 -24.57 12.42 -48.03
CA GLU A 86 -23.73 12.40 -49.24
C GLU A 86 -22.58 13.42 -49.12
N GLY A 87 -21.35 13.00 -49.31
CA GLY A 87 -20.13 13.78 -49.13
C GLY A 87 -19.47 13.54 -47.77
N ALA A 88 -20.13 12.95 -46.77
CA ALA A 88 -19.54 12.70 -45.47
C ALA A 88 -18.36 11.74 -45.57
N LYS A 89 -17.27 12.12 -44.92
CA LYS A 89 -16.07 11.30 -44.73
C LYS A 89 -16.13 10.58 -43.41
N ILE A 90 -16.01 9.24 -43.44
CA ILE A 90 -16.32 8.37 -42.30
C ILE A 90 -15.29 7.26 -42.16
N PRO A 91 -15.07 6.67 -40.98
CA PRO A 91 -14.26 5.46 -40.81
C PRO A 91 -15.05 4.25 -41.28
N VAL A 92 -14.40 3.47 -42.13
CA VAL A 92 -14.94 2.25 -42.73
C VAL A 92 -14.03 1.09 -42.45
N VAL A 93 -14.54 0.08 -41.70
CA VAL A 93 -13.85 -1.21 -41.57
C VAL A 93 -14.20 -2.08 -42.75
N LEU A 94 -13.18 -2.55 -43.44
CA LEU A 94 -13.30 -3.39 -44.62
C LEU A 94 -13.55 -4.87 -44.28
N ASP A 95 -13.97 -5.67 -45.28
CA ASP A 95 -14.14 -7.13 -45.10
C ASP A 95 -12.89 -7.80 -44.55
N GLY A 96 -13.05 -8.55 -43.46
CA GLY A 96 -11.98 -9.22 -42.74
C GLY A 96 -11.20 -8.32 -41.75
N GLY A 97 -11.55 -7.03 -41.66
CA GLY A 97 -11.02 -6.12 -40.66
C GLY A 97 -11.61 -6.35 -39.27
N ARG A 98 -11.14 -5.53 -38.29
CA ARG A 98 -11.58 -5.62 -36.89
C ARG A 98 -11.90 -4.24 -36.32
N VAL A 99 -12.85 -4.20 -35.40
CA VAL A 99 -13.15 -3.06 -34.52
C VAL A 99 -12.99 -3.45 -33.07
N ALA A 100 -12.66 -2.51 -32.21
CA ALA A 100 -12.31 -2.77 -30.82
C ALA A 100 -13.49 -3.20 -29.95
N GLY A 101 -14.71 -2.73 -30.25
CA GLY A 101 -15.87 -3.01 -29.39
C GLY A 101 -17.21 -2.84 -30.08
N GLY A 102 -18.27 -2.86 -29.30
CA GLY A 102 -19.65 -2.59 -29.71
C GLY A 102 -20.03 -1.12 -29.54
N HIS A 103 -21.32 -0.85 -29.48
CA HIS A 103 -21.85 0.53 -29.40
C HIS A 103 -21.83 1.15 -27.98
N GLU A 104 -21.40 0.40 -26.96
CA GLU A 104 -21.35 0.92 -25.59
C GLU A 104 -20.01 1.61 -25.32
N PRO A 105 -20.02 2.84 -24.74
CA PRO A 105 -18.80 3.59 -24.45
C PRO A 105 -17.81 2.78 -23.58
N GLY A 106 -16.54 2.77 -23.95
CA GLY A 106 -15.48 2.11 -23.21
C GLY A 106 -15.49 0.57 -23.23
N GLN A 107 -16.40 -0.08 -23.97
CA GLN A 107 -16.49 -1.52 -24.05
C GLN A 107 -15.54 -2.06 -25.15
N ARG A 108 -14.35 -2.48 -24.75
CA ARG A 108 -13.43 -3.22 -25.64
C ARG A 108 -13.61 -4.72 -25.49
N VAL A 109 -13.60 -5.42 -26.62
CA VAL A 109 -13.64 -6.88 -26.65
C VAL A 109 -12.22 -7.38 -26.92
N PRO A 110 -11.61 -8.17 -26.03
CA PRO A 110 -10.27 -8.68 -26.26
C PRO A 110 -10.15 -9.41 -27.59
N GLY A 111 -9.20 -8.98 -28.43
CA GLY A 111 -9.01 -9.48 -29.79
C GLY A 111 -9.97 -8.89 -30.85
N GLY A 112 -10.75 -7.90 -30.45
CA GLY A 112 -11.67 -7.17 -31.33
C GLY A 112 -12.81 -7.99 -31.95
N ILE A 113 -13.73 -7.29 -32.58
CA ILE A 113 -14.84 -7.90 -33.33
C ILE A 113 -14.49 -7.93 -34.81
N LYS A 114 -14.40 -9.11 -35.38
CA LYS A 114 -14.08 -9.29 -36.79
C LYS A 114 -15.31 -8.99 -37.67
N ILE A 115 -15.17 -8.02 -38.55
CA ILE A 115 -16.20 -7.63 -39.53
C ILE A 115 -16.03 -8.42 -40.82
N LYS A 116 -17.12 -8.94 -41.32
CA LYS A 116 -17.17 -9.69 -42.59
C LYS A 116 -18.27 -9.13 -43.45
N LYS A 117 -18.08 -9.24 -44.79
CA LYS A 117 -19.16 -9.00 -45.71
C LYS A 117 -20.38 -9.85 -45.36
N GLY A 118 -21.54 -9.27 -45.41
CA GLY A 118 -22.78 -9.95 -45.03
C GLY A 118 -24.00 -9.38 -45.72
N LYS A 119 -25.18 -9.88 -45.36
CA LYS A 119 -26.46 -9.35 -45.83
C LYS A 119 -27.25 -8.79 -44.67
N LEU A 120 -27.63 -7.52 -44.76
CA LEU A 120 -28.59 -6.92 -43.85
C LEU A 120 -29.95 -6.85 -44.52
N ARG A 121 -30.94 -7.58 -43.96
CA ARG A 121 -32.28 -7.67 -44.56
C ARG A 121 -32.26 -7.97 -46.06
N GLY A 122 -31.36 -8.86 -46.53
CA GLY A 122 -31.26 -9.28 -47.92
C GLY A 122 -30.32 -8.44 -48.79
N VAL A 123 -29.91 -7.25 -48.39
CA VAL A 123 -28.99 -6.37 -49.12
C VAL A 123 -27.55 -6.60 -48.69
N GLU A 124 -26.62 -6.76 -49.62
CA GLU A 124 -25.20 -7.02 -49.36
C GLU A 124 -24.53 -5.76 -48.77
N SER A 125 -23.66 -5.97 -47.74
CA SER A 125 -22.80 -4.95 -47.11
C SER A 125 -21.37 -5.49 -47.11
N TYR A 126 -20.43 -4.72 -47.68
CA TYR A 126 -19.04 -5.12 -47.86
C TYR A 126 -18.10 -4.53 -46.81
N GLY A 127 -18.61 -4.19 -45.64
CA GLY A 127 -17.92 -3.56 -44.53
C GLY A 127 -18.91 -2.93 -43.57
N MET A 128 -18.40 -2.12 -42.67
CA MET A 128 -19.19 -1.39 -41.67
C MET A 128 -18.63 0.01 -41.49
N MET A 129 -19.51 0.99 -41.37
CA MET A 129 -19.16 2.35 -40.92
C MET A 129 -19.04 2.33 -39.37
N CYS A 130 -18.08 3.02 -38.81
CA CYS A 130 -17.79 2.93 -37.39
C CYS A 130 -18.15 4.21 -36.63
N SER A 131 -18.74 4.03 -35.45
CA SER A 131 -18.78 5.05 -34.40
C SER A 131 -17.45 5.13 -33.66
N ILE A 132 -17.27 6.13 -32.80
CA ILE A 132 -16.05 6.26 -31.99
C ILE A 132 -15.96 5.17 -30.92
N GLU A 133 -17.09 4.66 -30.42
CA GLU A 133 -17.15 3.56 -29.47
C GLU A 133 -16.69 2.25 -30.08
N GLU A 134 -17.10 1.97 -31.34
CA GLU A 134 -16.62 0.79 -32.07
C GLU A 134 -15.13 0.83 -32.34
N LEU A 135 -14.54 2.03 -32.40
CA LEU A 135 -13.11 2.27 -32.51
C LEU A 135 -12.37 2.27 -31.15
N GLY A 136 -13.09 1.91 -30.06
CA GLY A 136 -12.50 1.72 -28.73
C GLY A 136 -12.24 2.99 -27.95
N SER A 137 -13.01 4.06 -28.21
CA SER A 137 -12.97 5.32 -27.46
C SER A 137 -14.39 5.77 -27.09
N ASP A 138 -14.58 7.04 -26.72
CA ASP A 138 -15.87 7.61 -26.38
C ASP A 138 -15.95 9.11 -26.71
N THR A 139 -17.13 9.67 -26.60
CA THR A 139 -17.39 11.09 -26.87
C THR A 139 -16.76 12.04 -25.83
N ASN A 140 -16.29 11.55 -24.67
CA ASN A 140 -15.54 12.38 -23.76
C ASN A 140 -14.15 12.68 -24.30
N MET A 141 -13.50 11.68 -24.89
CA MET A 141 -12.15 11.83 -25.47
C MET A 141 -12.21 12.41 -26.90
N TYR A 142 -13.33 12.29 -27.57
CA TYR A 142 -13.58 12.80 -28.92
C TYR A 142 -14.86 13.65 -28.91
N PRO A 143 -14.83 14.89 -28.39
CA PRO A 143 -16.03 15.71 -28.20
C PRO A 143 -16.71 16.10 -29.53
N GLU A 144 -16.01 15.99 -30.66
CA GLU A 144 -16.60 16.18 -32.01
C GLU A 144 -17.40 14.97 -32.49
N ALA A 145 -17.26 13.80 -31.83
CA ALA A 145 -18.02 12.61 -32.20
C ALA A 145 -19.50 12.73 -31.79
N PRO A 146 -20.43 12.32 -32.65
CA PRO A 146 -21.85 12.36 -32.31
C PRO A 146 -22.23 11.25 -31.33
N GLU A 147 -23.12 11.56 -30.38
CA GLU A 147 -23.77 10.54 -29.57
C GLU A 147 -24.55 9.56 -30.44
N ASN A 148 -24.29 8.26 -30.32
CA ASN A 148 -24.99 7.20 -31.07
C ASN A 148 -24.97 7.37 -32.61
N GLY A 149 -23.84 7.80 -33.16
CA GLY A 149 -23.68 8.03 -34.60
C GLY A 149 -22.33 7.58 -35.14
N ILE A 150 -22.22 7.59 -36.47
CA ILE A 150 -20.96 7.34 -37.17
C ILE A 150 -20.07 8.55 -36.97
N TYR A 151 -18.76 8.33 -36.69
CA TYR A 151 -17.78 9.41 -36.67
C TYR A 151 -17.63 10.06 -38.04
N ILE A 152 -17.57 11.40 -38.09
CA ILE A 152 -17.43 12.17 -39.34
C ILE A 152 -16.11 12.93 -39.31
N PHE A 153 -15.22 12.60 -40.24
CA PHE A 153 -13.96 13.31 -40.41
C PHE A 153 -14.17 14.71 -40.99
N PRO A 154 -13.21 15.65 -40.80
CA PRO A 154 -13.19 16.95 -41.46
C PRO A 154 -13.17 16.82 -43.00
N GLU A 155 -13.61 17.87 -43.70
CA GLU A 155 -13.72 17.89 -45.15
C GLU A 155 -12.39 17.69 -45.88
N ASP A 156 -11.27 18.04 -45.28
CA ASP A 156 -9.90 17.91 -45.82
C ASP A 156 -9.28 16.52 -45.60
N ALA A 157 -9.96 15.61 -44.87
CA ALA A 157 -9.44 14.26 -44.67
C ALA A 157 -9.27 13.51 -45.99
N GLU A 158 -8.17 12.74 -46.15
CA GLU A 158 -7.82 12.06 -47.38
C GLU A 158 -8.65 10.76 -47.54
N VAL A 159 -9.46 10.68 -48.61
CA VAL A 159 -10.27 9.49 -48.88
C VAL A 159 -9.35 8.32 -49.22
N GLY A 160 -9.58 7.16 -48.61
CA GLY A 160 -8.71 5.98 -48.74
C GLY A 160 -7.52 5.99 -47.76
N GLY A 161 -7.31 7.08 -47.03
CA GLY A 161 -6.28 7.17 -45.99
C GLY A 161 -6.57 6.28 -44.80
N ASP A 162 -5.57 6.08 -43.97
CA ASP A 162 -5.67 5.31 -42.72
C ASP A 162 -6.52 6.07 -41.69
N ALA A 163 -7.68 5.51 -41.34
CA ALA A 163 -8.57 6.13 -40.37
C ALA A 163 -8.04 6.06 -38.92
N ILE A 164 -7.26 5.04 -38.58
CA ILE A 164 -6.66 4.85 -37.24
C ILE A 164 -5.69 5.98 -36.98
N LYS A 165 -4.82 6.20 -37.97
CA LYS A 165 -3.82 7.31 -37.92
C LYS A 165 -4.49 8.68 -37.91
N ALA A 166 -5.51 8.91 -38.74
CA ALA A 166 -6.24 10.17 -38.77
C ALA A 166 -6.94 10.49 -37.45
N LEU A 167 -7.32 9.47 -36.69
CA LEU A 167 -7.87 9.58 -35.33
C LEU A 167 -6.79 9.70 -34.25
N GLY A 168 -5.50 9.55 -34.57
CA GLY A 168 -4.41 9.53 -33.60
C GLY A 168 -4.49 8.31 -32.68
N ARG A 169 -4.98 7.19 -33.20
CA ARG A 169 -5.06 5.93 -32.43
C ARG A 169 -3.93 4.95 -32.78
N ASP A 170 -3.02 5.34 -33.66
CA ASP A 170 -1.76 4.65 -33.95
C ASP A 170 -0.67 4.94 -32.90
N ASP A 171 -1.05 5.05 -31.65
CA ASP A 171 -0.17 5.46 -30.55
C ASP A 171 -0.12 4.42 -29.45
N VAL A 172 0.90 4.52 -28.61
CA VAL A 172 1.08 3.67 -27.41
C VAL A 172 1.09 4.58 -26.19
N VAL A 173 0.29 4.22 -25.19
CA VAL A 173 0.26 4.93 -23.91
C VAL A 173 0.95 4.08 -22.85
N PHE A 174 1.96 4.65 -22.20
CA PHE A 174 2.69 4.03 -21.10
C PHE A 174 2.17 4.54 -19.77
N GLU A 175 1.99 3.64 -18.81
CA GLU A 175 1.69 3.94 -17.42
C GLU A 175 2.98 3.85 -16.59
N TYR A 176 3.34 4.95 -15.92
CA TYR A 176 4.54 5.04 -15.09
C TYR A 176 4.21 5.04 -13.61
N GLU A 177 4.96 4.24 -12.84
CA GLU A 177 5.05 4.38 -11.39
C GLU A 177 6.19 5.35 -11.03
N VAL A 178 5.86 6.64 -11.01
CA VAL A 178 6.85 7.68 -10.66
C VAL A 178 7.01 7.74 -9.14
N THR A 179 8.23 7.51 -8.68
CA THR A 179 8.58 7.60 -7.24
C THR A 179 8.60 9.05 -6.76
N SER A 180 8.41 9.27 -5.46
CA SER A 180 8.26 10.60 -4.88
C SER A 180 9.53 11.48 -4.94
N ASN A 181 10.70 10.88 -5.19
CA ASN A 181 11.96 11.60 -5.40
C ASN A 181 12.11 12.14 -6.83
N ARG A 182 11.40 11.59 -7.81
CA ARG A 182 11.50 11.97 -9.22
C ARG A 182 10.33 12.85 -9.65
N VAL A 183 10.21 14.02 -8.98
CA VAL A 183 9.12 14.99 -9.24
C VAL A 183 9.18 15.53 -10.68
N ASP A 184 10.36 15.65 -11.26
CA ASP A 184 10.58 16.03 -12.65
C ASP A 184 9.86 15.09 -13.65
N CYS A 185 9.76 13.81 -13.34
CA CYS A 185 9.10 12.80 -14.17
C CYS A 185 7.56 12.81 -14.08
N TYR A 186 6.95 13.70 -13.27
CA TYR A 186 5.51 13.97 -13.34
C TYR A 186 5.12 14.92 -14.49
N SER A 187 5.93 14.95 -15.55
CA SER A 187 5.73 15.73 -16.76
C SER A 187 6.19 14.97 -18.01
N VAL A 188 5.57 15.25 -19.16
CA VAL A 188 5.98 14.65 -20.44
C VAL A 188 7.42 15.05 -20.78
N ILE A 189 7.80 16.29 -20.51
CA ILE A 189 9.18 16.79 -20.72
C ILE A 189 10.17 16.02 -19.84
N GLY A 190 9.84 15.75 -18.58
CA GLY A 190 10.71 14.96 -17.70
C GLY A 190 10.87 13.51 -18.17
N ILE A 191 9.78 12.87 -18.57
CA ILE A 191 9.81 11.53 -19.17
C ILE A 191 10.60 11.52 -20.47
N ALA A 192 10.41 12.52 -21.34
CA ALA A 192 11.15 12.63 -22.60
C ALA A 192 12.66 12.84 -22.38
N ARG A 193 13.06 13.64 -21.37
CA ARG A 193 14.46 13.80 -20.96
C ARG A 193 15.07 12.46 -20.53
N GLU A 194 14.36 11.69 -19.70
CA GLU A 194 14.80 10.36 -19.28
C GLU A 194 14.88 9.39 -20.47
N ALA A 195 13.89 9.42 -21.36
CA ALA A 195 13.90 8.58 -22.56
C ALA A 195 15.08 8.93 -23.48
N ALA A 196 15.33 10.23 -23.70
CA ALA A 196 16.49 10.67 -24.50
C ALA A 196 17.81 10.18 -23.90
N ALA A 197 17.98 10.30 -22.58
CA ALA A 197 19.16 9.83 -21.85
C ALA A 197 19.32 8.30 -21.92
N THR A 198 18.21 7.56 -21.75
CA THR A 198 18.16 6.09 -21.76
C THR A 198 18.52 5.51 -23.12
N PHE A 199 17.99 6.10 -24.20
CA PHE A 199 18.20 5.63 -25.59
C PHE A 199 19.35 6.33 -26.32
N ASP A 200 20.09 7.16 -25.62
CA ASP A 200 21.21 7.95 -26.20
C ASP A 200 20.76 8.77 -27.41
N LYS A 201 19.66 9.49 -27.28
CA LYS A 201 19.05 10.35 -28.29
C LYS A 201 19.13 11.80 -27.89
N GLU A 202 18.94 12.69 -28.84
CA GLU A 202 18.86 14.13 -28.57
C GLU A 202 17.53 14.48 -27.93
N PHE A 203 17.56 15.27 -26.84
CA PHE A 203 16.41 15.86 -26.22
C PHE A 203 16.15 17.26 -26.74
N VAL A 204 15.00 17.47 -27.38
CA VAL A 204 14.64 18.73 -28.05
C VAL A 204 13.35 19.28 -27.42
N PRO A 205 13.42 19.91 -26.25
CA PRO A 205 12.25 20.52 -25.61
C PRO A 205 11.75 21.73 -26.39
N PRO A 206 10.48 22.15 -26.23
CA PRO A 206 9.97 23.34 -26.90
C PRO A 206 10.73 24.61 -26.47
N VAL A 207 11.00 25.48 -27.42
CA VAL A 207 11.60 26.77 -27.10
C VAL A 207 10.51 27.70 -26.59
N VAL A 208 10.55 28.02 -25.31
CA VAL A 208 9.62 28.94 -24.69
C VAL A 208 10.16 30.34 -24.71
N THR A 209 9.36 31.25 -25.22
CA THR A 209 9.69 32.68 -25.29
C THR A 209 8.65 33.49 -24.56
N GLU A 210 9.04 34.53 -23.85
CA GLU A 210 8.10 35.47 -23.26
C GLU A 210 7.45 36.27 -24.38
N THR A 211 6.12 36.09 -24.51
CA THR A 211 5.29 36.78 -25.52
C THR A 211 4.52 37.91 -24.86
N GLY A 212 3.88 38.76 -25.65
CA GLY A 212 2.99 39.79 -25.18
C GLY A 212 3.10 41.11 -25.96
N ASN A 213 2.06 41.93 -25.83
CA ASN A 213 1.96 43.24 -26.44
C ASN A 213 2.81 44.29 -25.69
N ASN A 214 2.67 45.58 -26.04
CA ASN A 214 3.45 46.66 -25.43
C ASN A 214 2.83 47.23 -24.13
N GLU A 215 1.77 46.63 -23.60
CA GLU A 215 1.14 47.03 -22.34
C GLU A 215 1.87 46.36 -21.18
N ASP A 216 1.77 46.93 -19.96
CA ASP A 216 2.39 46.36 -18.75
C ASP A 216 1.36 45.60 -17.90
N VAL A 217 1.60 44.33 -17.58
CA VAL A 217 0.77 43.52 -16.74
C VAL A 217 0.50 44.14 -15.35
N ASN A 218 1.45 44.97 -14.86
CA ASN A 218 1.33 45.64 -13.55
C ASN A 218 0.21 46.71 -13.55
N ASP A 219 -0.26 47.15 -14.72
CA ASP A 219 -1.42 48.06 -14.86
C ASP A 219 -2.75 47.31 -14.71
N TYR A 220 -2.73 45.97 -14.81
CA TYR A 220 -3.91 45.10 -14.77
C TYR A 220 -4.10 44.38 -13.44
N VAL A 221 -3.03 43.93 -12.80
CA VAL A 221 -3.12 43.13 -11.59
C VAL A 221 -1.91 43.36 -10.67
N LYS A 222 -2.18 43.29 -9.36
CA LYS A 222 -1.16 43.27 -8.31
C LYS A 222 -1.19 41.97 -7.56
N VAL A 223 -0.04 41.42 -7.21
CA VAL A 223 0.08 40.17 -6.46
C VAL A 223 0.88 40.41 -5.19
N SER A 224 0.36 39.89 -4.07
CA SER A 224 1.07 39.84 -2.79
C SER A 224 0.99 38.44 -2.17
N VAL A 225 2.10 37.99 -1.61
CA VAL A 225 2.19 36.72 -0.90
C VAL A 225 2.47 37.00 0.57
N GLU A 226 1.46 36.81 1.42
CA GLU A 226 1.62 37.03 2.88
C GLU A 226 2.31 35.87 3.55
N ASN A 227 1.99 34.63 3.15
CA ASN A 227 2.66 33.45 3.68
C ASN A 227 3.71 32.90 2.68
N THR A 228 4.92 33.44 2.76
CA THR A 228 6.05 33.04 1.91
C THR A 228 6.61 31.66 2.25
N ASP A 229 6.25 31.08 3.42
CA ASP A 229 6.65 29.71 3.78
C ASP A 229 5.84 28.67 3.01
N LEU A 230 4.58 28.97 2.73
CA LEU A 230 3.65 28.07 2.03
C LEU A 230 3.54 28.36 0.54
N CYS A 231 3.95 29.55 0.07
CA CYS A 231 4.02 29.92 -1.34
C CYS A 231 5.39 30.53 -1.65
N SER A 232 6.26 29.75 -2.27
CA SER A 232 7.64 30.16 -2.59
C SER A 232 7.71 31.07 -3.81
N ARG A 233 6.82 30.87 -4.78
CA ARG A 233 6.73 31.68 -6.01
C ARG A 233 5.28 31.75 -6.49
N TYR A 234 4.90 32.93 -6.99
CA TYR A 234 3.62 33.15 -7.65
C TYR A 234 3.82 33.99 -8.92
N CYS A 235 3.50 33.41 -10.06
CA CYS A 235 3.56 34.07 -11.36
C CYS A 235 2.14 34.34 -11.88
N ALA A 236 1.92 35.52 -12.42
CA ALA A 236 0.65 35.91 -13.01
C ALA A 236 0.86 36.59 -14.36
N ARG A 237 0.03 36.25 -15.35
CA ARG A 237 -0.03 36.83 -16.68
C ARG A 237 -1.49 37.18 -17.05
N VAL A 238 -1.67 38.24 -17.83
CA VAL A 238 -2.99 38.68 -18.26
C VAL A 238 -3.18 38.44 -19.75
N VAL A 239 -4.34 37.91 -20.12
CA VAL A 239 -4.77 37.74 -21.51
C VAL A 239 -6.11 38.43 -21.70
N LYS A 240 -6.20 39.27 -22.73
CA LYS A 240 -7.39 40.01 -23.10
C LYS A 240 -7.92 39.60 -24.47
N ASN A 241 -9.10 40.10 -24.83
CA ASN A 241 -9.73 39.82 -26.14
C ASN A 241 -9.89 38.30 -26.39
N ILE A 242 -10.32 37.59 -25.36
CA ILE A 242 -10.45 36.15 -25.34
C ILE A 242 -11.41 35.64 -26.42
N LYS A 243 -11.02 34.54 -27.07
CA LYS A 243 -11.82 33.84 -28.08
C LYS A 243 -11.89 32.36 -27.69
N ILE A 244 -12.98 31.97 -27.03
CA ILE A 244 -13.22 30.57 -26.66
C ILE A 244 -13.63 29.79 -27.91
N GLY A 245 -13.04 28.63 -28.10
CA GLY A 245 -13.34 27.71 -29.19
C GLY A 245 -12.75 26.31 -28.90
N PRO A 246 -12.95 25.35 -29.80
CA PRO A 246 -12.32 24.05 -29.67
C PRO A 246 -10.79 24.18 -29.82
N SER A 247 -10.06 23.40 -29.07
CA SER A 247 -8.60 23.24 -29.23
C SER A 247 -8.27 22.58 -30.56
N PRO A 248 -7.06 22.77 -31.11
CA PRO A 248 -6.67 22.08 -32.32
C PRO A 248 -6.60 20.56 -32.07
N ILE A 249 -6.88 19.78 -33.10
CA ILE A 249 -6.97 18.31 -33.03
C ILE A 249 -5.73 17.68 -32.40
N TRP A 250 -4.53 18.17 -32.75
CA TRP A 250 -3.29 17.65 -32.19
C TRP A 250 -3.22 17.76 -30.65
N MET A 251 -3.74 18.86 -30.07
CA MET A 251 -3.80 19.08 -28.61
C MET A 251 -4.85 18.17 -27.98
N GLN A 252 -6.04 18.10 -28.60
CA GLN A 252 -7.09 17.20 -28.14
C GLN A 252 -6.62 15.74 -28.09
N ARG A 253 -5.90 15.26 -29.14
CA ARG A 253 -5.41 13.88 -29.19
C ARG A 253 -4.36 13.60 -28.13
N ARG A 254 -3.43 14.54 -27.88
CA ARG A 254 -2.46 14.40 -26.78
C ARG A 254 -3.12 14.34 -25.41
N LEU A 255 -4.10 15.22 -25.14
CA LEU A 255 -4.86 15.18 -23.88
C LEU A 255 -5.66 13.88 -23.75
N ALA A 256 -6.37 13.47 -24.80
CA ALA A 256 -7.14 12.24 -24.82
C ALA A 256 -6.26 10.99 -24.60
N SER A 257 -5.04 10.96 -25.16
CA SER A 257 -4.12 9.81 -24.99
C SER A 257 -3.67 9.62 -23.53
N VAL A 258 -3.66 10.68 -22.73
CA VAL A 258 -3.33 10.60 -21.29
C VAL A 258 -4.56 10.60 -20.39
N GLY A 259 -5.76 10.47 -20.97
CA GLY A 259 -7.03 10.33 -20.23
C GLY A 259 -7.68 11.66 -19.82
N ILE A 260 -7.22 12.78 -20.36
CA ILE A 260 -7.80 14.10 -20.09
C ILE A 260 -8.82 14.47 -21.16
N ARG A 261 -10.05 14.76 -20.73
CA ARG A 261 -11.12 15.18 -21.62
C ARG A 261 -10.86 16.58 -22.19
N PRO A 262 -10.79 16.76 -23.52
CA PRO A 262 -10.76 18.09 -24.13
C PRO A 262 -12.08 18.85 -23.90
N ILE A 263 -11.99 20.13 -23.58
CA ILE A 263 -13.15 20.98 -23.26
C ILE A 263 -13.21 22.19 -24.22
N ASN A 264 -12.23 23.10 -24.09
CA ASN A 264 -12.07 24.27 -24.95
C ASN A 264 -10.59 24.70 -24.92
N ASN A 265 -10.20 25.58 -25.83
CA ASN A 265 -8.83 26.02 -26.00
C ASN A 265 -8.20 26.59 -24.73
N LEU A 266 -8.93 27.28 -23.85
CA LEU A 266 -8.38 27.84 -22.62
C LEU A 266 -8.08 26.78 -21.56
N VAL A 267 -9.08 25.93 -21.29
CA VAL A 267 -8.96 24.83 -20.33
C VAL A 267 -7.93 23.80 -20.81
N ASP A 268 -7.95 23.49 -22.09
CA ASP A 268 -7.05 22.52 -22.70
C ASP A 268 -5.60 22.99 -22.69
N ILE A 269 -5.34 24.30 -22.89
CA ILE A 269 -4.00 24.88 -22.74
C ILE A 269 -3.48 24.70 -21.31
N THR A 270 -4.28 24.97 -20.27
CA THR A 270 -3.84 24.78 -18.88
C THR A 270 -3.57 23.31 -18.56
N ASN A 271 -4.44 22.41 -19.02
CA ASN A 271 -4.25 20.98 -18.86
C ASN A 271 -3.05 20.45 -19.65
N TYR A 272 -2.87 20.94 -20.87
CA TYR A 272 -1.74 20.57 -21.72
C TYR A 272 -0.42 20.97 -21.08
N VAL A 273 -0.30 22.20 -20.58
CA VAL A 273 0.92 22.69 -19.91
C VAL A 273 1.13 21.95 -18.57
N MET A 274 0.07 21.62 -17.86
CA MET A 274 0.16 20.81 -16.65
C MET A 274 0.75 19.42 -16.93
N GLU A 275 0.39 18.78 -18.03
CA GLU A 275 0.99 17.49 -18.42
C GLU A 275 2.37 17.67 -19.08
N GLU A 276 2.54 18.67 -19.92
CA GLU A 276 3.82 18.96 -20.62
C GLU A 276 4.94 19.27 -19.63
N TYR A 277 4.69 20.20 -18.66
CA TYR A 277 5.69 20.73 -17.71
C TYR A 277 5.53 20.20 -16.27
N GLY A 278 4.46 19.49 -15.95
CA GLY A 278 4.17 19.06 -14.59
C GLY A 278 3.71 20.20 -13.66
N GLN A 279 3.40 21.38 -14.21
CA GLN A 279 3.02 22.56 -13.47
C GLN A 279 1.51 22.82 -13.60
N PRO A 280 0.71 22.59 -12.54
CA PRO A 280 -0.69 22.97 -12.56
C PRO A 280 -0.83 24.49 -12.67
N MET A 281 -1.80 24.90 -13.46
CA MET A 281 -2.14 26.29 -13.66
C MET A 281 -3.62 26.53 -13.36
N HIS A 282 -3.94 27.76 -13.01
CA HIS A 282 -5.33 28.20 -12.88
C HIS A 282 -5.58 29.47 -13.70
N ALA A 283 -6.83 29.68 -14.06
CA ALA A 283 -7.24 30.86 -14.80
C ALA A 283 -8.48 31.46 -14.12
N TYR A 284 -8.43 32.78 -13.88
CA TYR A 284 -9.52 33.57 -13.30
C TYR A 284 -10.07 34.52 -14.33
N ASP A 285 -11.38 34.78 -14.27
CA ASP A 285 -11.97 35.94 -14.94
C ASP A 285 -11.54 37.21 -14.17
N LEU A 286 -10.69 38.02 -14.77
CA LEU A 286 -10.11 39.19 -14.11
C LEU A 286 -11.17 40.25 -13.73
N ASP A 287 -12.29 40.32 -14.46
CA ASP A 287 -13.39 41.23 -14.15
C ASP A 287 -14.15 40.83 -12.87
N LEU A 288 -14.00 39.57 -12.43
CA LEU A 288 -14.55 39.01 -11.18
C LEU A 288 -13.55 39.10 -9.99
N VAL A 289 -12.32 39.52 -10.23
CA VAL A 289 -11.27 39.67 -9.21
C VAL A 289 -11.34 41.08 -8.61
N SER A 290 -11.89 41.23 -7.41
CA SER A 290 -12.09 42.50 -6.75
C SER A 290 -10.79 43.25 -6.49
N GLY A 291 -10.76 44.53 -6.88
CA GLY A 291 -9.59 45.38 -6.74
C GLY A 291 -8.42 45.04 -7.65
N HIS A 292 -8.62 44.10 -8.61
CA HIS A 292 -7.58 43.62 -9.52
C HIS A 292 -6.28 43.23 -8.76
N GLN A 293 -6.44 42.50 -7.67
CA GLN A 293 -5.32 42.05 -6.85
C GLN A 293 -5.47 40.61 -6.41
N ILE A 294 -4.36 39.95 -6.27
CA ILE A 294 -4.26 38.61 -5.71
C ILE A 294 -3.48 38.66 -4.39
N ILE A 295 -4.05 38.06 -3.36
CA ILE A 295 -3.45 37.97 -2.04
C ILE A 295 -3.39 36.48 -1.64
N VAL A 296 -2.18 35.95 -1.46
CA VAL A 296 -1.96 34.57 -1.02
C VAL A 296 -1.77 34.56 0.49
N LYS A 297 -2.77 34.09 1.21
CA LYS A 297 -2.80 34.07 2.70
C LYS A 297 -3.48 32.81 3.24
N ASN A 298 -3.35 32.56 4.53
CA ASN A 298 -4.08 31.46 5.17
C ASN A 298 -5.56 31.82 5.37
N ALA A 299 -6.42 30.79 5.34
CA ALA A 299 -7.83 30.89 5.72
C ALA A 299 -8.00 31.23 7.22
N GLU A 300 -9.19 31.69 7.60
CA GLU A 300 -9.58 31.80 9.00
C GLU A 300 -10.14 30.46 9.52
N ASP A 301 -10.01 30.22 10.83
CA ASP A 301 -10.45 28.96 11.42
C ASP A 301 -11.99 28.86 11.44
N GLY A 302 -12.52 27.84 10.79
CA GLY A 302 -13.96 27.58 10.68
C GLY A 302 -14.64 28.30 9.51
N GLU A 303 -13.90 28.98 8.68
CA GLU A 303 -14.37 29.57 7.44
C GLU A 303 -14.92 28.50 6.47
N THR A 304 -15.87 28.89 5.59
CA THR A 304 -16.42 28.01 4.56
C THR A 304 -16.21 28.61 3.17
N PHE A 305 -15.92 27.77 2.20
CA PHE A 305 -15.65 28.16 0.82
C PHE A 305 -16.32 27.21 -0.18
N VAL A 306 -16.94 27.76 -1.22
CA VAL A 306 -17.58 26.96 -2.29
C VAL A 306 -16.59 26.79 -3.45
N THR A 307 -16.20 25.56 -3.69
CA THR A 307 -15.29 25.17 -4.77
C THR A 307 -16.02 25.03 -6.11
N LEU A 308 -15.26 24.96 -7.23
CA LEU A 308 -15.78 24.84 -8.60
C LEU A 308 -16.73 23.64 -8.82
N ASP A 309 -16.69 22.62 -7.97
CA ASP A 309 -17.60 21.47 -7.99
C ASP A 309 -18.93 21.75 -7.27
N GLY A 310 -19.16 22.99 -6.85
CA GLY A 310 -20.37 23.42 -6.13
C GLY A 310 -20.48 22.93 -4.70
N GLN A 311 -19.42 22.36 -4.13
CA GLN A 311 -19.41 21.84 -2.77
C GLN A 311 -18.88 22.88 -1.77
N GLU A 312 -19.59 23.02 -0.64
CA GLU A 312 -19.12 23.84 0.48
C GLU A 312 -18.05 23.07 1.28
N ARG A 313 -16.88 23.68 1.44
CA ARG A 313 -15.73 23.13 2.16
C ARG A 313 -15.47 23.91 3.43
N LYS A 314 -15.31 23.20 4.56
CA LYS A 314 -14.91 23.82 5.81
C LYS A 314 -13.37 23.93 5.87
N LEU A 315 -12.89 25.15 6.17
CA LEU A 315 -11.48 25.48 6.20
C LEU A 315 -10.98 25.60 7.64
N ASP A 316 -9.66 25.53 7.80
CA ASP A 316 -8.97 25.89 9.03
C ASP A 316 -7.77 26.81 8.72
N LYS A 317 -7.17 27.38 9.75
CA LYS A 317 -6.06 28.34 9.65
C LYS A 317 -4.80 27.81 8.96
N ASP A 318 -4.68 26.50 8.73
CA ASP A 318 -3.52 25.90 8.06
C ASP A 318 -3.74 25.77 6.55
N VAL A 319 -4.96 25.99 6.05
CA VAL A 319 -5.28 25.96 4.61
C VAL A 319 -4.84 27.25 3.96
N LEU A 320 -4.04 27.15 2.88
CA LEU A 320 -3.62 28.31 2.10
C LEU A 320 -4.69 28.66 1.06
N MET A 321 -5.02 29.94 0.96
CA MET A 321 -6.05 30.49 0.07
C MET A 321 -5.48 31.46 -0.92
N ILE A 322 -6.08 31.51 -2.09
CA ILE A 322 -5.96 32.61 -3.03
C ILE A 322 -7.16 33.53 -2.83
N CYS A 323 -6.88 34.78 -2.52
CA CYS A 323 -7.90 35.79 -2.25
C CYS A 323 -7.78 36.95 -3.23
N ASP A 324 -8.86 37.67 -3.45
CA ASP A 324 -8.82 38.99 -4.10
C ASP A 324 -8.85 40.14 -3.06
N GLY A 325 -9.24 41.34 -3.45
CA GLY A 325 -9.31 42.45 -2.55
C GLY A 325 -10.41 42.40 -1.50
N GLU A 326 -11.35 41.47 -1.60
CA GLU A 326 -12.56 41.44 -0.79
C GLU A 326 -12.91 40.03 -0.27
N LYS A 327 -12.54 38.94 -1.01
CA LYS A 327 -13.00 37.57 -0.75
C LYS A 327 -11.97 36.54 -1.17
N GLU A 328 -12.17 35.31 -0.71
CA GLU A 328 -11.47 34.11 -1.17
C GLU A 328 -11.97 33.71 -2.56
N ILE A 329 -11.05 33.34 -3.45
CA ILE A 329 -11.33 32.93 -4.84
C ILE A 329 -10.77 31.56 -5.21
N GLY A 330 -10.01 30.92 -4.32
CA GLY A 330 -9.49 29.57 -4.54
C GLY A 330 -8.79 28.99 -3.33
N ILE A 331 -8.82 27.68 -3.22
CA ILE A 331 -7.94 26.92 -2.31
C ILE A 331 -6.65 26.66 -3.04
N ALA A 332 -5.56 27.26 -2.57
CA ALA A 332 -4.25 27.21 -3.24
C ALA A 332 -3.83 25.78 -3.59
N GLY A 333 -3.54 25.54 -4.87
CA GLY A 333 -3.06 24.26 -5.38
C GLY A 333 -4.05 23.08 -5.30
N ILE A 334 -5.31 23.31 -4.92
CA ILE A 334 -6.34 22.27 -4.81
C ILE A 334 -7.46 22.52 -5.80
N MET A 335 -8.24 23.60 -5.63
CA MET A 335 -9.34 23.92 -6.52
C MET A 335 -9.72 25.40 -6.44
N GLY A 336 -10.05 26.03 -7.57
CA GLY A 336 -10.59 27.37 -7.64
C GLY A 336 -12.02 27.48 -7.07
N GLY A 337 -12.49 28.71 -6.90
CA GLY A 337 -13.83 29.03 -6.44
C GLY A 337 -14.84 29.17 -7.58
N GLU A 338 -16.08 28.81 -7.31
CA GLU A 338 -17.20 29.04 -8.22
C GLU A 338 -17.35 30.54 -8.54
N ASN A 339 -16.98 31.42 -7.61
CA ASN A 339 -17.15 32.87 -7.67
C ASN A 339 -16.14 33.61 -8.56
N SER A 340 -15.17 32.93 -9.17
CA SER A 340 -14.12 33.49 -10.01
C SER A 340 -13.84 32.67 -11.26
N MET A 341 -14.73 31.71 -11.56
CA MET A 341 -14.54 30.80 -12.69
C MET A 341 -14.69 31.52 -14.03
N ILE A 342 -13.96 31.01 -15.03
CA ILE A 342 -14.10 31.45 -16.41
C ILE A 342 -15.43 30.94 -16.99
N THR A 343 -16.21 31.86 -17.57
CA THR A 343 -17.43 31.60 -18.32
C THR A 343 -17.26 31.91 -19.80
N ASP A 344 -18.23 31.54 -20.62
CA ASP A 344 -18.19 31.82 -22.08
C ASP A 344 -18.13 33.32 -22.41
N ASP A 345 -18.49 34.21 -21.48
CA ASP A 345 -18.52 35.66 -21.64
C ASP A 345 -17.21 36.34 -21.19
N VAL A 346 -16.18 35.59 -20.76
CA VAL A 346 -14.88 36.14 -20.30
C VAL A 346 -14.22 36.99 -21.38
N LYS A 347 -13.74 38.17 -20.99
CA LYS A 347 -13.06 39.11 -21.90
C LYS A 347 -11.56 39.21 -21.57
N THR A 348 -11.28 39.20 -20.28
CA THR A 348 -9.92 39.33 -19.75
C THR A 348 -9.71 38.28 -18.71
N MET A 349 -8.69 37.46 -18.85
CA MET A 349 -8.37 36.45 -17.86
C MET A 349 -6.99 36.65 -17.26
N LEU A 350 -6.81 36.19 -16.03
CA LEU A 350 -5.56 36.10 -15.29
C LEU A 350 -5.11 34.65 -15.23
N PHE A 351 -3.96 34.35 -15.80
CA PHE A 351 -3.30 33.06 -15.55
C PHE A 351 -2.49 33.09 -14.26
N GLU A 352 -2.56 31.99 -13.52
CA GLU A 352 -1.77 31.68 -12.34
C GLU A 352 -0.87 30.48 -12.61
N ALA A 353 0.42 30.62 -12.28
CA ALA A 353 1.31 29.47 -12.07
C ALA A 353 2.11 29.72 -10.79
N ALA A 354 1.97 28.87 -9.81
CA ALA A 354 2.56 29.07 -8.49
C ALA A 354 3.30 27.83 -7.99
N CYS A 355 4.14 27.99 -6.98
CA CYS A 355 4.76 26.88 -6.27
C CYS A 355 4.39 26.94 -4.79
N PHE A 356 3.56 25.98 -4.35
CA PHE A 356 3.09 25.85 -2.98
C PHE A 356 3.84 24.76 -2.23
N ASP A 357 3.86 24.85 -0.89
CA ASP A 357 4.44 23.80 -0.03
C ASP A 357 3.67 22.49 -0.15
N GLY A 358 4.33 21.46 -0.66
CA GLY A 358 3.69 20.17 -0.96
C GLY A 358 3.13 19.47 0.27
N VAL A 359 3.74 19.64 1.44
CA VAL A 359 3.26 19.06 2.70
C VAL A 359 1.97 19.74 3.14
N ASN A 360 1.90 21.07 3.00
CA ASN A 360 0.67 21.82 3.29
C ASN A 360 -0.45 21.43 2.34
N ILE A 361 -0.20 21.38 1.02
CA ILE A 361 -1.22 20.96 0.03
C ILE A 361 -1.74 19.55 0.34
N ARG A 362 -0.88 18.59 0.63
CA ARG A 362 -1.29 17.23 1.00
C ARG A 362 -2.18 17.20 2.23
N LYS A 363 -1.82 17.94 3.28
CA LYS A 363 -2.61 18.02 4.52
C LYS A 363 -3.94 18.71 4.29
N SER A 364 -3.94 19.84 3.57
CA SER A 364 -5.13 20.63 3.25
C SER A 364 -6.10 19.85 2.37
N SER A 365 -5.63 19.19 1.32
CA SER A 365 -6.42 18.30 0.46
C SER A 365 -7.16 17.21 1.26
N LYS A 366 -6.45 16.57 2.21
CA LYS A 366 -7.05 15.57 3.10
C LYS A 366 -8.09 16.18 4.07
N ARG A 367 -7.82 17.37 4.61
CA ARG A 367 -8.75 18.06 5.54
C ARG A 367 -10.03 18.48 4.87
N VAL A 368 -9.94 19.10 3.69
CA VAL A 368 -11.14 19.52 2.93
C VAL A 368 -11.81 18.34 2.20
N GLY A 369 -11.23 17.14 2.24
CA GLY A 369 -11.78 15.93 1.61
C GLY A 369 -11.81 16.01 0.08
N LEU A 370 -10.85 16.71 -0.54
CA LEU A 370 -10.80 16.94 -1.98
C LEU A 370 -9.39 16.66 -2.52
N ARG A 371 -9.28 15.69 -3.40
CA ARG A 371 -8.08 15.40 -4.15
C ARG A 371 -8.31 15.67 -5.63
N THR A 372 -7.44 16.47 -6.24
CA THR A 372 -7.46 16.82 -7.66
C THR A 372 -6.13 16.46 -8.31
N ASP A 373 -6.05 16.45 -9.65
CA ASP A 373 -4.81 16.24 -10.36
C ASP A 373 -3.78 17.32 -10.00
N ALA A 374 -4.22 18.57 -9.87
CA ALA A 374 -3.38 19.68 -9.41
C ALA A 374 -2.79 19.40 -8.01
N SER A 375 -3.64 19.06 -7.02
CA SER A 375 -3.16 18.75 -5.68
C SER A 375 -2.23 17.53 -5.66
N GLY A 376 -2.47 16.54 -6.53
CA GLY A 376 -1.62 15.37 -6.71
C GLY A 376 -0.23 15.69 -7.22
N LYS A 377 -0.07 16.72 -8.07
CA LYS A 377 1.23 17.22 -8.54
C LYS A 377 1.89 18.13 -7.48
N PHE A 378 1.16 19.10 -6.91
CA PHE A 378 1.71 20.01 -5.90
C PHE A 378 2.20 19.29 -4.63
N GLU A 379 1.50 18.25 -4.17
CA GLU A 379 1.92 17.48 -2.97
C GLU A 379 3.31 16.82 -3.12
N LYS A 380 3.82 16.69 -4.34
CA LYS A 380 5.16 16.13 -4.62
C LYS A 380 6.30 17.14 -4.45
N GLY A 381 6.00 18.42 -4.35
CA GLY A 381 6.98 19.49 -4.20
C GLY A 381 7.57 19.93 -5.54
N LEU A 382 6.80 20.72 -6.28
CA LEU A 382 7.19 21.23 -7.60
C LEU A 382 8.39 22.19 -7.52
N ASP A 383 9.09 22.31 -8.65
CA ASP A 383 10.19 23.27 -8.77
C ASP A 383 9.65 24.70 -8.99
N PRO A 384 9.95 25.66 -8.09
CA PRO A 384 9.51 27.05 -8.28
C PRO A 384 10.05 27.70 -9.56
N ASN A 385 11.19 27.24 -10.09
CA ASN A 385 11.72 27.75 -11.35
C ASN A 385 10.89 27.35 -12.57
N ASN A 386 10.15 26.25 -12.46
CA ASN A 386 9.28 25.78 -13.54
C ASN A 386 8.02 26.65 -13.74
N ALA A 387 7.53 27.34 -12.69
CA ALA A 387 6.30 28.11 -12.74
C ALA A 387 6.33 29.21 -13.83
N LYS A 388 7.45 29.93 -13.96
CA LYS A 388 7.56 30.97 -15.00
C LYS A 388 7.62 30.38 -16.42
N VAL A 389 8.36 29.29 -16.61
CA VAL A 389 8.46 28.63 -17.92
C VAL A 389 7.10 28.13 -18.37
N ALA A 390 6.35 27.51 -17.46
CA ALA A 390 5.03 26.97 -17.73
C ALA A 390 4.02 28.06 -18.09
N ILE A 391 3.99 29.19 -17.36
CA ILE A 391 3.04 30.27 -17.65
C ILE A 391 3.39 30.98 -18.98
N ASP A 392 4.69 31.13 -19.31
CA ASP A 392 5.11 31.66 -20.59
C ASP A 392 4.74 30.72 -21.74
N ARG A 393 4.87 29.40 -21.54
CA ARG A 393 4.42 28.40 -22.52
C ARG A 393 2.90 28.47 -22.76
N ALA A 394 2.11 28.63 -21.72
CA ALA A 394 0.65 28.80 -21.86
C ALA A 394 0.32 30.06 -22.65
N CYS A 395 0.98 31.18 -22.36
CA CYS A 395 0.83 32.44 -23.11
C CYS A 395 1.23 32.30 -24.57
N GLN A 396 2.35 31.60 -24.82
CA GLN A 396 2.79 31.31 -26.21
C GLN A 396 1.72 30.51 -26.96
N LEU A 397 1.12 29.49 -26.33
CA LEU A 397 0.04 28.68 -26.91
C LEU A 397 -1.24 29.52 -27.15
N ILE A 398 -1.57 30.46 -26.27
CA ILE A 398 -2.67 31.41 -26.48
C ILE A 398 -2.51 32.19 -27.76
N GLU A 399 -1.31 32.74 -28.01
CA GLU A 399 -1.00 33.51 -29.24
C GLU A 399 -0.94 32.61 -30.46
N GLU A 400 -0.27 31.47 -30.40
CA GLU A 400 -0.18 30.51 -31.50
C GLU A 400 -1.56 30.02 -31.96
N LEU A 401 -2.51 29.83 -31.03
CA LEU A 401 -3.86 29.40 -31.34
C LEU A 401 -4.83 30.56 -31.64
N GLY A 402 -4.39 31.78 -31.47
CA GLY A 402 -5.26 32.97 -31.65
C GLY A 402 -6.40 33.05 -30.65
N ALA A 403 -6.22 32.44 -29.47
CA ALA A 403 -7.24 32.34 -28.40
C ALA A 403 -7.39 33.64 -27.57
N GLY A 404 -6.48 34.58 -27.72
CA GLY A 404 -6.47 35.86 -27.03
C GLY A 404 -5.24 36.71 -27.37
N GLU A 405 -5.12 37.85 -26.72
CA GLU A 405 -3.99 38.77 -26.82
C GLU A 405 -3.29 38.86 -25.48
N VAL A 406 -2.03 38.42 -25.41
CA VAL A 406 -1.26 38.40 -24.17
C VAL A 406 -0.75 39.82 -23.86
N VAL A 407 -0.94 40.24 -22.60
CA VAL A 407 -0.39 41.51 -22.09
C VAL A 407 1.10 41.33 -21.78
N GLY A 408 1.94 42.32 -22.09
CA GLY A 408 3.36 42.23 -21.88
C GLY A 408 3.78 42.17 -20.40
N GLY A 409 4.89 41.48 -20.15
CA GLY A 409 5.45 41.32 -18.83
C GLY A 409 4.80 40.19 -18.00
N THR A 410 5.41 39.88 -16.87
CA THR A 410 4.92 38.87 -15.88
C THR A 410 4.98 39.48 -14.50
N VAL A 411 3.92 39.42 -13.74
CA VAL A 411 4.02 39.65 -12.29
C VAL A 411 4.61 38.40 -11.67
N ASP A 412 5.81 38.51 -11.10
CA ASP A 412 6.59 37.40 -10.55
C ASP A 412 7.01 37.70 -9.12
N VAL A 413 6.33 37.12 -8.17
CA VAL A 413 6.66 37.21 -6.75
C VAL A 413 7.42 35.96 -6.34
N TYR A 414 8.76 36.05 -6.36
CA TYR A 414 9.64 34.93 -6.03
C TYR A 414 10.27 35.12 -4.65
N SER A 415 9.56 34.70 -3.59
CA SER A 415 9.93 34.96 -2.20
C SER A 415 11.08 34.07 -1.70
N LYS A 416 11.16 32.83 -2.18
CA LYS A 416 12.20 31.86 -1.78
C LYS A 416 12.88 31.31 -3.02
N VAL A 417 13.91 32.01 -3.46
CA VAL A 417 14.68 31.61 -4.65
C VAL A 417 15.36 30.27 -4.39
N LYS A 418 15.10 29.32 -5.27
CA LYS A 418 15.75 28.01 -5.25
C LYS A 418 16.91 27.99 -6.22
N GLU A 419 18.10 27.79 -5.68
CA GLU A 419 19.34 27.69 -6.44
C GLU A 419 19.67 26.23 -6.77
N PRO A 420 20.40 25.96 -7.88
CA PRO A 420 20.96 24.65 -8.16
C PRO A 420 21.82 24.12 -7.03
N VAL A 421 21.74 22.83 -6.76
CA VAL A 421 22.53 22.18 -5.71
C VAL A 421 23.89 21.79 -6.23
N ARG A 422 24.95 22.12 -5.48
CA ARG A 422 26.33 21.73 -5.79
C ARG A 422 26.72 20.52 -4.95
N VAL A 423 27.08 19.43 -5.62
CA VAL A 423 27.43 18.15 -4.96
C VAL A 423 28.90 17.83 -5.25
N PRO A 424 29.76 17.71 -4.22
CA PRO A 424 31.15 17.30 -4.41
C PRO A 424 31.22 15.96 -5.15
N PHE A 425 32.00 15.93 -6.24
CA PHE A 425 32.15 14.76 -7.09
C PHE A 425 33.48 14.06 -6.84
N ASP A 426 33.45 12.74 -6.72
CA ASP A 426 34.63 11.89 -6.49
C ASP A 426 34.42 10.53 -7.18
N ALA A 427 35.02 10.40 -8.37
CA ALA A 427 34.86 9.20 -9.21
C ALA A 427 35.40 7.93 -8.54
N GLU A 428 36.48 8.03 -7.74
CA GLU A 428 37.06 6.87 -7.04
C GLU A 428 36.11 6.36 -5.97
N LYS A 429 35.47 7.27 -5.21
CA LYS A 429 34.48 6.88 -4.20
C LYS A 429 33.22 6.29 -4.82
N ILE A 430 32.75 6.84 -5.96
CA ILE A 430 31.61 6.27 -6.69
C ILE A 430 31.95 4.83 -7.12
N ASN A 431 33.10 4.61 -7.75
CA ASN A 431 33.55 3.28 -8.13
C ASN A 431 33.66 2.32 -6.91
N ALA A 432 34.18 2.82 -5.78
CA ALA A 432 34.26 2.04 -4.55
C ALA A 432 32.87 1.65 -3.99
N MET A 433 31.88 2.55 -4.12
CA MET A 433 30.49 2.24 -3.71
C MET A 433 29.82 1.23 -4.63
N LEU A 434 30.05 1.34 -5.94
CA LEU A 434 29.39 0.50 -6.96
C LEU A 434 30.14 -0.81 -7.21
N GLY A 435 31.41 -0.90 -6.81
CA GLY A 435 32.28 -2.04 -7.16
C GLY A 435 32.67 -2.07 -8.65
N THR A 436 32.87 -0.91 -9.25
CA THR A 436 33.13 -0.71 -10.69
C THR A 436 34.46 0.00 -10.93
N GLU A 437 34.85 0.11 -12.23
CA GLU A 437 36.02 0.84 -12.69
C GLU A 437 35.64 1.80 -13.84
N ILE A 438 34.58 2.56 -13.66
CA ILE A 438 34.05 3.53 -14.65
C ILE A 438 34.96 4.77 -14.65
N SER A 439 35.35 5.26 -15.84
CA SER A 439 36.16 6.47 -15.92
C SER A 439 35.40 7.75 -15.54
N GLU A 440 36.09 8.75 -15.03
CA GLU A 440 35.51 10.08 -14.73
C GLU A 440 34.81 10.67 -15.94
N GLU A 441 35.42 10.59 -17.12
CA GLU A 441 34.84 11.09 -18.37
C GLU A 441 33.50 10.42 -18.70
N GLN A 442 33.38 9.12 -18.47
CA GLN A 442 32.14 8.38 -18.70
C GLN A 442 31.08 8.76 -17.70
N MET A 443 31.43 8.95 -16.42
CA MET A 443 30.48 9.43 -15.41
C MET A 443 29.94 10.83 -15.76
N LEU A 444 30.83 11.75 -16.15
CA LEU A 444 30.45 13.10 -16.58
C LEU A 444 29.58 13.07 -17.85
N ALA A 445 29.83 12.12 -18.75
CA ALA A 445 28.98 11.95 -19.94
C ALA A 445 27.56 11.51 -19.55
N TYR A 446 27.41 10.63 -18.54
CA TYR A 446 26.07 10.26 -18.01
C TYR A 446 25.36 11.47 -17.39
N PHE A 447 26.06 12.25 -16.56
CA PHE A 447 25.48 13.45 -15.95
C PHE A 447 25.00 14.45 -16.99
N LYS A 448 25.75 14.66 -18.04
CA LYS A 448 25.38 15.57 -19.13
C LYS A 448 24.07 15.18 -19.83
N LYS A 449 23.78 13.86 -19.97
CA LYS A 449 22.54 13.38 -20.60
C LYS A 449 21.28 13.82 -19.85
N ILE A 450 21.40 14.06 -18.56
CA ILE A 450 20.30 14.48 -17.67
C ILE A 450 20.45 15.91 -17.17
N GLU A 451 21.19 16.73 -17.94
CA GLU A 451 21.36 18.17 -17.68
C GLU A 451 22.06 18.50 -16.35
N LEU A 452 22.92 17.62 -15.83
CA LEU A 452 23.81 17.98 -14.73
C LEU A 452 25.08 18.59 -15.27
N ASP A 453 25.41 19.80 -14.81
CA ASP A 453 26.64 20.48 -15.16
C ASP A 453 27.80 20.06 -14.22
N TYR A 454 29.03 20.31 -14.65
CA TYR A 454 30.22 20.01 -13.86
C TYR A 454 31.16 21.22 -13.82
N ASP A 455 31.49 21.65 -12.61
CA ASP A 455 32.47 22.68 -12.34
C ASP A 455 33.84 22.03 -12.07
N ALA A 456 34.74 22.13 -13.05
CA ALA A 456 36.06 21.51 -12.95
C ALA A 456 37.00 22.21 -11.93
N GLU A 457 36.73 23.49 -11.56
CA GLU A 457 37.55 24.22 -10.62
C GLU A 457 37.23 23.76 -9.17
N THR A 458 35.94 23.61 -8.85
CA THR A 458 35.48 23.21 -7.54
C THR A 458 35.32 21.68 -7.41
N LYS A 459 35.37 20.95 -8.52
CA LYS A 459 35.04 19.50 -8.62
C LYS A 459 33.65 19.18 -8.07
N GLU A 460 32.68 19.95 -8.46
CA GLU A 460 31.30 19.78 -8.07
C GLU A 460 30.41 19.52 -9.27
N VAL A 461 29.45 18.62 -9.10
CA VAL A 461 28.34 18.45 -10.03
C VAL A 461 27.24 19.42 -9.62
N ILE A 462 26.69 20.15 -10.57
CA ILE A 462 25.64 21.14 -10.37
C ILE A 462 24.32 20.50 -10.80
N ALA A 463 23.49 20.14 -9.83
CA ALA A 463 22.18 19.58 -10.05
C ALA A 463 21.15 20.71 -10.31
N PRO A 464 20.40 20.64 -11.42
CA PRO A 464 19.36 21.62 -11.71
C PRO A 464 18.24 21.55 -10.67
N THR A 465 17.49 22.63 -10.52
CA THR A 465 16.51 22.80 -9.44
C THR A 465 15.33 21.83 -9.52
N PHE A 466 15.04 21.24 -10.68
CA PHE A 466 14.03 20.21 -10.84
C PHE A 466 14.46 18.83 -10.28
N ARG A 467 15.77 18.58 -10.04
CA ARG A 467 16.31 17.37 -9.42
C ARG A 467 16.46 17.57 -7.91
N HIS A 468 15.35 17.45 -7.19
CA HIS A 468 15.26 17.62 -5.74
C HIS A 468 15.98 16.54 -4.95
N ASP A 469 16.23 15.42 -5.59
CA ASP A 469 16.79 14.19 -5.03
C ASP A 469 18.32 14.19 -4.99
N LEU A 470 18.99 15.06 -5.75
CA LEU A 470 20.43 15.09 -5.88
C LEU A 470 21.09 16.09 -4.91
N PHE A 471 21.63 15.60 -3.81
CA PHE A 471 22.32 16.45 -2.83
C PHE A 471 23.51 15.78 -2.12
N ARG A 472 23.80 14.51 -2.46
CA ARG A 472 24.93 13.73 -1.90
C ARG A 472 25.66 12.97 -2.99
N LEU A 473 26.91 12.54 -2.66
CA LEU A 473 27.69 11.70 -3.56
C LEU A 473 27.00 10.35 -3.87
N SER A 474 26.25 9.80 -2.92
CA SER A 474 25.45 8.58 -3.15
C SER A 474 24.40 8.75 -4.23
N ASP A 475 23.82 9.94 -4.32
CA ASP A 475 22.79 10.24 -5.33
C ASP A 475 23.44 10.32 -6.72
N LEU A 476 24.64 10.88 -6.81
CA LEU A 476 25.44 10.85 -8.05
C LEU A 476 25.87 9.41 -8.41
N ALA A 477 26.17 8.57 -7.42
CA ALA A 477 26.49 7.16 -7.66
C ALA A 477 25.28 6.40 -8.23
N GLU A 478 24.06 6.72 -7.78
CA GLU A 478 22.82 6.16 -8.34
C GLU A 478 22.65 6.54 -9.81
N GLU A 479 22.90 7.82 -10.17
CA GLU A 479 22.82 8.26 -11.56
C GLU A 479 23.84 7.55 -12.45
N VAL A 480 25.05 7.33 -11.95
CA VAL A 480 26.07 6.53 -12.67
C VAL A 480 25.62 5.08 -12.81
N ALA A 481 25.13 4.46 -11.74
CA ALA A 481 24.72 3.05 -11.73
C ALA A 481 23.60 2.74 -12.71
N ARG A 482 22.55 3.60 -12.75
CA ARG A 482 21.38 3.38 -13.61
C ARG A 482 21.68 3.54 -15.11
N PHE A 483 22.60 4.44 -15.51
CA PHE A 483 23.03 4.56 -16.91
C PHE A 483 24.16 3.60 -17.29
N TYR A 484 25.00 3.20 -16.34
CA TYR A 484 25.94 2.09 -16.56
C TYR A 484 25.20 0.77 -16.76
N GLY A 485 24.06 0.62 -16.11
CA GLY A 485 23.21 -0.57 -16.09
C GLY A 485 23.53 -1.46 -14.91
N TYR A 486 22.55 -1.72 -14.07
CA TYR A 486 22.70 -2.57 -12.88
C TYR A 486 23.18 -3.99 -13.21
N ASP A 487 22.80 -4.52 -14.37
CA ASP A 487 23.25 -5.85 -14.84
C ASP A 487 24.75 -5.90 -15.17
N ASN A 488 25.37 -4.76 -15.40
CA ASN A 488 26.80 -4.66 -15.66
C ASN A 488 27.64 -4.54 -14.37
N ILE A 489 27.00 -4.31 -13.22
CA ILE A 489 27.67 -4.23 -11.92
C ILE A 489 27.99 -5.65 -11.44
N PRO A 490 29.27 -5.97 -11.18
CA PRO A 490 29.66 -7.32 -10.80
C PRO A 490 29.12 -7.71 -9.43
N THR A 491 28.65 -8.94 -9.31
CA THR A 491 28.26 -9.51 -8.02
C THR A 491 29.50 -9.81 -7.19
N THR A 492 29.61 -9.19 -6.03
CA THR A 492 30.73 -9.41 -5.09
C THR A 492 30.25 -10.01 -3.78
N LEU A 493 31.14 -10.75 -3.10
CA LEU A 493 30.89 -11.19 -1.74
C LEU A 493 31.04 -10.03 -0.76
N PRO A 494 30.16 -9.91 0.25
CA PRO A 494 30.36 -8.91 1.29
C PRO A 494 31.68 -9.14 2.03
N SER A 495 32.43 -8.08 2.26
CA SER A 495 33.67 -8.08 3.02
C SER A 495 33.51 -7.31 4.32
N GLY A 496 33.95 -7.87 5.44
CA GLY A 496 33.85 -7.23 6.73
C GLY A 496 34.52 -8.06 7.82
N GLU A 497 34.69 -7.44 8.98
CA GLU A 497 35.17 -8.18 10.16
C GLU A 497 34.16 -9.24 10.59
N ALA A 498 34.62 -10.45 10.81
CA ALA A 498 33.78 -11.53 11.33
C ALA A 498 33.38 -11.21 12.78
N THR A 499 32.11 -11.01 13.01
CA THR A 499 31.56 -10.85 14.35
C THR A 499 30.83 -12.11 14.79
N ALA A 500 31.01 -12.52 16.05
CA ALA A 500 30.22 -13.62 16.62
C ALA A 500 28.80 -13.12 16.90
N GLY A 501 27.86 -13.44 16.02
CA GLY A 501 26.45 -13.21 16.25
C GLY A 501 25.96 -14.03 17.45
N LYS A 502 25.16 -13.43 18.33
CA LYS A 502 24.55 -14.10 19.49
C LYS A 502 23.07 -13.75 19.53
N MET A 503 22.26 -14.74 19.81
CA MET A 503 20.87 -14.46 20.24
C MET A 503 20.92 -13.76 21.58
N THR A 504 20.06 -12.75 21.76
CA THR A 504 19.80 -12.18 23.08
C THR A 504 19.16 -13.23 23.98
N PHE A 505 19.20 -13.03 25.29
CA PHE A 505 18.56 -13.93 26.24
C PHE A 505 17.08 -14.15 25.92
N LYS A 506 16.36 -13.07 25.63
CA LYS A 506 14.96 -13.09 25.20
C LYS A 506 14.74 -13.94 23.96
N LEU A 507 15.46 -13.66 22.86
CA LEU A 507 15.32 -14.40 21.61
C LEU A 507 15.67 -15.89 21.76
N ARG A 508 16.62 -16.22 22.64
CA ARG A 508 16.96 -17.62 22.92
C ARG A 508 15.83 -18.36 23.62
N ILE A 509 15.16 -17.72 24.59
CA ILE A 509 14.00 -18.32 25.26
C ILE A 509 12.82 -18.48 24.30
N GLU A 510 12.56 -17.47 23.48
CA GLU A 510 11.51 -17.55 22.44
C GLU A 510 11.81 -18.68 21.44
N GLN A 511 13.08 -18.86 21.04
CA GLN A 511 13.46 -19.95 20.15
C GLN A 511 13.24 -21.31 20.82
N ILE A 512 13.62 -21.46 22.08
CA ILE A 512 13.39 -22.69 22.84
C ILE A 512 11.89 -22.99 22.96
N ALA A 513 11.05 -21.97 23.15
CA ALA A 513 9.59 -22.15 23.18
C ALA A 513 9.07 -22.73 21.85
N ARG A 514 9.55 -22.22 20.70
CA ARG A 514 9.24 -22.77 19.37
C ARG A 514 9.72 -24.21 19.24
N ASP A 515 11.00 -24.44 19.51
CA ASP A 515 11.62 -25.76 19.37
C ASP A 515 10.86 -26.82 20.20
N ILE A 516 10.51 -26.52 21.46
CA ILE A 516 9.78 -27.43 22.32
C ILE A 516 8.37 -27.68 21.82
N ALA A 517 7.65 -26.63 21.41
CA ALA A 517 6.31 -26.81 20.83
C ALA A 517 6.36 -27.73 19.60
N GLU A 518 7.29 -27.51 18.69
CA GLU A 518 7.47 -28.32 17.48
C GLU A 518 7.85 -29.75 17.81
N PHE A 519 8.80 -29.97 18.71
CA PHE A 519 9.17 -31.31 19.19
C PHE A 519 8.01 -32.08 19.84
N CYS A 520 7.11 -31.36 20.50
CA CYS A 520 5.90 -31.94 21.08
C CYS A 520 4.74 -32.07 20.07
N GLY A 521 4.99 -31.80 18.78
CA GLY A 521 4.04 -32.00 17.68
C GLY A 521 3.08 -30.84 17.45
N PHE A 522 3.38 -29.65 17.94
CA PHE A 522 2.61 -28.43 17.65
C PHE A 522 3.11 -27.76 16.40
N SER A 523 2.19 -27.17 15.64
CA SER A 523 2.48 -26.32 14.48
C SER A 523 2.31 -24.86 14.85
N GLN A 524 3.18 -23.98 14.32
CA GLN A 524 3.08 -22.54 14.56
C GLN A 524 1.88 -21.95 13.85
N GLY A 525 1.09 -21.18 14.57
CA GLY A 525 0.06 -20.29 14.04
C GLY A 525 0.46 -18.83 14.25
N MET A 526 0.04 -17.96 13.35
CA MET A 526 0.13 -16.52 13.50
C MET A 526 -1.26 -15.94 13.25
N THR A 527 -1.82 -15.30 14.27
CA THR A 527 -3.15 -14.71 14.21
C THR A 527 -3.10 -13.19 14.25
N TYR A 528 -4.18 -12.54 13.81
CA TYR A 528 -4.24 -11.09 13.85
C TYR A 528 -4.17 -10.53 15.27
N SER A 529 -3.50 -9.38 15.40
CA SER A 529 -3.50 -8.60 16.66
C SER A 529 -4.75 -7.74 16.83
N PHE A 530 -5.62 -7.72 15.83
CA PHE A 530 -6.88 -7.00 15.83
C PHE A 530 -8.03 -7.96 16.02
N GLU A 531 -9.03 -7.58 16.81
CA GLU A 531 -10.20 -8.40 17.07
C GLU A 531 -11.47 -7.54 17.27
N SER A 532 -12.61 -8.21 17.33
CA SER A 532 -13.88 -7.58 17.66
C SER A 532 -14.06 -7.44 19.17
N PRO A 533 -14.65 -6.35 19.69
CA PRO A 533 -15.06 -6.26 21.10
C PRO A 533 -15.99 -7.39 21.55
N LYS A 534 -16.69 -8.04 20.62
CA LYS A 534 -17.59 -9.19 20.88
C LYS A 534 -16.86 -10.45 21.32
N VAL A 535 -15.55 -10.54 21.14
CA VAL A 535 -14.77 -11.74 21.53
C VAL A 535 -14.79 -11.96 23.04
N PHE A 536 -14.90 -10.90 23.83
CA PHE A 536 -14.92 -11.00 25.27
C PHE A 536 -16.18 -11.68 25.80
N ASP A 537 -17.32 -11.50 25.12
CA ASP A 537 -18.57 -12.22 25.42
C ASP A 537 -18.44 -13.68 25.02
N LYS A 538 -17.82 -14.00 23.87
CA LYS A 538 -17.52 -15.37 23.45
C LYS A 538 -16.63 -16.12 24.45
N LEU A 539 -15.76 -15.42 25.16
CA LEU A 539 -14.87 -15.92 26.20
C LEU A 539 -15.49 -15.91 27.60
N LEU A 540 -16.77 -15.58 27.70
CA LEU A 540 -17.52 -15.49 28.99
C LEU A 540 -16.87 -14.52 29.99
N LEU A 541 -16.15 -13.51 29.54
CA LEU A 541 -15.51 -12.53 30.41
C LEU A 541 -16.56 -11.62 31.07
N PRO A 542 -16.50 -11.38 32.40
CA PRO A 542 -17.35 -10.43 33.08
C PRO A 542 -17.28 -9.03 32.46
N ALA A 543 -18.34 -8.24 32.63
CA ALA A 543 -18.40 -6.88 32.07
C ALA A 543 -17.32 -5.94 32.63
N ASP A 544 -16.87 -6.18 33.82
CA ASP A 544 -15.84 -5.43 34.57
C ASP A 544 -14.42 -6.02 34.41
N SER A 545 -14.25 -7.00 33.55
CA SER A 545 -12.93 -7.62 33.30
C SER A 545 -11.93 -6.60 32.75
N GLU A 546 -10.74 -6.54 33.32
CA GLU A 546 -9.63 -5.71 32.81
C GLU A 546 -9.25 -6.05 31.35
N LEU A 547 -9.49 -7.28 30.90
CA LEU A 547 -9.24 -7.68 29.51
C LEU A 547 -10.18 -7.00 28.50
N ARG A 548 -11.28 -6.39 28.96
CA ARG A 548 -12.17 -5.58 28.11
C ARG A 548 -11.69 -4.15 27.89
N ARG A 549 -10.63 -3.73 28.59
CA ARG A 549 -10.00 -2.43 28.38
C ARG A 549 -9.06 -2.55 27.19
N THR A 550 -9.52 -2.12 26.03
CA THR A 550 -8.80 -2.29 24.76
C THR A 550 -8.35 -0.97 24.18
N VAL A 551 -7.34 -1.05 23.33
CA VAL A 551 -6.95 0.05 22.44
C VAL A 551 -7.83 -0.01 21.20
N GLU A 552 -8.57 1.04 20.92
CA GLU A 552 -9.40 1.14 19.71
C GLU A 552 -8.59 1.61 18.52
N ILE A 553 -8.86 1.01 17.35
CA ILE A 553 -8.23 1.38 16.07
C ILE A 553 -9.00 2.55 15.48
N MET A 554 -8.31 3.64 15.13
CA MET A 554 -8.93 4.87 14.60
C MET A 554 -9.63 4.67 13.25
N ASN A 555 -9.08 3.80 12.39
CA ASN A 555 -9.58 3.52 11.05
C ASN A 555 -9.62 2.00 10.79
N PRO A 556 -10.48 1.24 11.52
CA PRO A 556 -10.50 -0.21 11.41
C PRO A 556 -11.02 -0.68 10.04
N LEU A 557 -10.61 -1.88 9.64
CA LEU A 557 -11.14 -2.55 8.44
C LEU A 557 -12.63 -2.93 8.58
N GLY A 558 -13.15 -2.92 9.81
CA GLY A 558 -14.53 -3.24 10.17
C GLY A 558 -14.61 -3.50 11.66
N GLU A 559 -15.82 -3.75 12.19
CA GLU A 559 -16.04 -4.04 13.63
C GLU A 559 -15.23 -5.25 14.11
N ASP A 560 -15.05 -6.26 13.24
CA ASP A 560 -14.33 -7.48 13.57
C ASP A 560 -12.82 -7.28 13.78
N TYR A 561 -12.29 -6.10 13.43
CA TYR A 561 -10.87 -5.73 13.56
C TYR A 561 -10.71 -4.34 14.20
N SER A 562 -11.63 -3.99 15.12
CA SER A 562 -11.71 -2.62 15.64
C SER A 562 -10.91 -2.35 16.91
N VAL A 563 -10.44 -3.40 17.60
CA VAL A 563 -9.64 -3.26 18.83
C VAL A 563 -8.38 -4.11 18.80
N MET A 564 -7.35 -3.68 19.51
CA MET A 564 -6.15 -4.48 19.73
C MET A 564 -6.46 -5.59 20.76
N ARG A 565 -5.97 -6.81 20.51
CA ARG A 565 -6.18 -7.97 21.40
C ARG A 565 -5.51 -7.77 22.76
N THR A 566 -6.24 -8.09 23.82
CA THR A 566 -5.74 -8.17 25.20
C THR A 566 -5.49 -9.60 25.66
N THR A 567 -5.77 -10.57 24.82
CA THR A 567 -5.49 -11.99 24.99
C THR A 567 -5.31 -12.65 23.63
N SER A 568 -4.47 -13.67 23.54
CA SER A 568 -4.24 -14.46 22.31
C SER A 568 -5.29 -15.56 22.08
N LEU A 569 -6.24 -15.72 23.01
CA LEU A 569 -7.18 -16.85 23.01
C LEU A 569 -8.12 -16.86 21.82
N HIS A 570 -8.65 -15.69 21.41
CA HIS A 570 -9.60 -15.64 20.31
C HIS A 570 -8.97 -16.17 19.00
N GLY A 571 -7.77 -15.73 18.68
CA GLY A 571 -7.04 -16.19 17.50
C GLY A 571 -6.78 -17.69 17.54
N MET A 572 -6.32 -18.20 18.68
CA MET A 572 -6.06 -19.63 18.88
C MET A 572 -7.35 -20.46 18.74
N LEU A 573 -8.43 -20.09 19.45
CA LEU A 573 -9.70 -20.82 19.38
C LEU A 573 -10.33 -20.77 17.98
N THR A 574 -10.21 -19.64 17.27
CA THR A 574 -10.67 -19.53 15.89
C THR A 574 -9.86 -20.44 14.95
N SER A 575 -8.55 -20.54 15.18
CA SER A 575 -7.69 -21.43 14.40
C SER A 575 -8.01 -22.90 14.65
N LEU A 576 -8.25 -23.29 15.88
CA LEU A 576 -8.71 -24.64 16.24
C LEU A 576 -10.08 -24.93 15.59
N ALA A 577 -11.03 -24.00 15.69
CA ALA A 577 -12.36 -24.13 15.09
C ALA A 577 -12.30 -24.27 13.55
N THR A 578 -11.43 -23.51 12.91
CA THR A 578 -11.21 -23.59 11.46
C THR A 578 -10.73 -24.99 11.06
N ASN A 579 -9.78 -25.54 11.80
CA ASN A 579 -9.28 -26.90 11.57
C ASN A 579 -10.35 -27.95 11.86
N TYR A 580 -11.11 -27.80 12.95
CA TYR A 580 -12.22 -28.69 13.27
C TYR A 580 -13.27 -28.74 12.16
N ASN A 581 -13.68 -27.59 11.64
CA ASN A 581 -14.62 -27.46 10.54
C ASN A 581 -14.10 -28.08 9.23
N ARG A 582 -12.78 -28.13 9.06
CA ARG A 582 -12.10 -28.83 7.96
C ARG A 582 -11.93 -30.34 8.22
N ARG A 583 -12.48 -30.84 9.33
CA ARG A 583 -12.44 -32.26 9.73
C ARG A 583 -11.03 -32.80 10.03
N ASN A 584 -10.09 -31.96 10.42
CA ASN A 584 -8.84 -32.38 10.98
C ASN A 584 -9.12 -32.99 12.36
N LYS A 585 -8.67 -34.22 12.61
CA LYS A 585 -9.06 -34.99 13.81
C LYS A 585 -8.18 -34.72 15.03
N ASP A 586 -6.91 -34.43 14.83
CA ASP A 586 -5.92 -34.13 15.85
C ASP A 586 -5.16 -32.88 15.46
N VAL A 587 -5.27 -31.85 16.27
CA VAL A 587 -4.70 -30.53 15.98
C VAL A 587 -4.00 -29.98 17.21
N ARG A 588 -2.75 -29.57 17.01
CA ARG A 588 -1.89 -28.92 18.01
C ARG A 588 -1.28 -27.68 17.41
N LEU A 589 -1.64 -26.53 17.95
CA LEU A 589 -1.15 -25.23 17.48
C LEU A 589 -0.49 -24.46 18.61
N TYR A 590 0.55 -23.68 18.27
CA TYR A 590 1.13 -22.71 19.17
C TYR A 590 1.30 -21.35 18.51
N GLU A 591 1.31 -20.30 19.30
CA GLU A 591 1.61 -18.94 18.87
C GLU A 591 2.50 -18.24 19.90
N LEU A 592 3.51 -17.54 19.44
CA LEU A 592 4.24 -16.51 20.18
C LEU A 592 3.78 -15.16 19.66
N GLY A 593 2.95 -14.46 20.41
CA GLY A 593 2.30 -13.25 19.97
C GLY A 593 2.14 -12.21 21.07
N ASN A 594 2.21 -10.93 20.70
CA ASN A 594 1.96 -9.85 21.64
C ASN A 594 0.47 -9.64 21.88
N ILE A 595 0.15 -9.29 23.12
CA ILE A 595 -1.09 -8.65 23.55
C ILE A 595 -0.81 -7.20 23.92
N TYR A 596 -1.84 -6.36 23.92
CA TYR A 596 -1.72 -4.91 24.06
C TYR A 596 -2.56 -4.41 25.22
N LEU A 597 -1.93 -4.07 26.33
CA LEU A 597 -2.60 -3.69 27.56
C LEU A 597 -2.50 -2.17 27.78
N PRO A 598 -3.60 -1.41 27.64
CA PRO A 598 -3.56 0.03 27.87
C PRO A 598 -3.32 0.32 29.35
N LYS A 599 -2.34 1.14 29.70
CA LYS A 599 -2.11 1.60 31.07
C LYS A 599 -3.24 2.50 31.54
N GLN A 600 -3.74 3.34 30.62
CA GLN A 600 -4.91 4.22 30.86
C GLN A 600 -5.70 4.44 29.58
N LEU A 601 -6.96 4.79 29.70
CA LEU A 601 -7.84 5.18 28.60
C LEU A 601 -8.51 6.54 28.94
N PRO A 602 -8.55 7.51 28.00
CA PRO A 602 -7.94 7.48 26.67
C PRO A 602 -6.41 7.38 26.72
N LEU A 603 -5.80 6.85 25.66
CA LEU A 603 -4.34 6.67 25.59
C LEU A 603 -3.62 8.00 25.63
N THR A 604 -2.61 8.12 26.50
CA THR A 604 -1.64 9.24 26.52
C THR A 604 -0.21 8.76 26.29
N GLU A 605 0.01 7.45 26.34
CA GLU A 605 1.26 6.77 26.04
C GLU A 605 0.95 5.42 25.35
N LEU A 606 1.97 4.79 24.76
CA LEU A 606 1.83 3.51 24.13
C LEU A 606 1.40 2.43 25.14
N PRO A 607 0.54 1.47 24.73
CA PRO A 607 0.15 0.36 25.60
C PRO A 607 1.36 -0.53 25.92
N GLU A 608 1.25 -1.33 26.97
CA GLU A 608 2.19 -2.39 27.24
C GLU A 608 2.03 -3.50 26.21
N GLU A 609 3.10 -3.78 25.47
CA GLU A 609 3.16 -4.93 24.55
C GLU A 609 3.76 -6.12 25.30
N ARG A 610 2.94 -7.14 25.55
CA ARG A 610 3.31 -8.27 26.37
C ARG A 610 3.20 -9.57 25.58
N MET A 611 4.32 -10.25 25.40
CA MET A 611 4.35 -11.49 24.63
C MET A 611 3.78 -12.66 25.44
N GLN A 612 2.88 -13.41 24.80
CA GLN A 612 2.34 -14.66 25.29
C GLN A 612 2.82 -15.82 24.42
N PHE A 613 3.16 -16.93 25.07
CA PHE A 613 3.30 -18.23 24.43
C PHE A 613 2.02 -19.01 24.67
N THR A 614 1.23 -19.16 23.63
CA THR A 614 -0.10 -19.77 23.67
C THR A 614 -0.08 -21.09 22.94
N LEU A 615 -0.58 -22.14 23.60
CA LEU A 615 -0.74 -23.47 23.06
C LEU A 615 -2.23 -23.81 23.00
N GLY A 616 -2.66 -24.50 21.96
CA GLY A 616 -4.03 -24.98 21.80
C GLY A 616 -4.07 -26.33 21.12
N MET A 617 -4.93 -27.25 21.59
CA MET A 617 -5.09 -28.55 20.96
C MET A 617 -6.47 -29.14 21.16
N TYR A 618 -6.87 -30.04 20.28
CA TYR A 618 -7.99 -31.00 20.45
C TYR A 618 -7.64 -32.32 19.76
N GLY A 619 -8.38 -33.35 20.01
CA GLY A 619 -8.15 -34.69 19.49
C GLY A 619 -7.41 -35.59 20.49
N GLU A 620 -6.28 -36.16 20.06
CA GLU A 620 -5.44 -36.99 20.94
C GLU A 620 -4.69 -36.14 21.96
N GLY A 621 -4.87 -36.38 23.21
CA GLY A 621 -4.25 -35.68 24.34
C GLY A 621 -5.25 -35.09 25.30
N ASP A 622 -4.76 -34.67 26.42
CA ASP A 622 -5.54 -34.15 27.54
C ASP A 622 -4.80 -33.04 28.30
N PHE A 623 -5.34 -32.68 29.47
CA PHE A 623 -4.72 -31.72 30.38
C PHE A 623 -3.25 -32.05 30.69
N PHE A 624 -2.94 -33.34 30.91
CA PHE A 624 -1.59 -33.78 31.28
C PHE A 624 -0.62 -33.74 30.11
N THR A 625 -1.12 -33.96 28.90
CA THR A 625 -0.35 -33.77 27.67
C THR A 625 0.10 -32.32 27.57
N MET A 626 -0.82 -31.36 27.74
CA MET A 626 -0.52 -29.94 27.72
C MET A 626 0.46 -29.53 28.83
N LYS A 627 0.21 -30.07 30.05
CA LYS A 627 1.08 -29.86 31.22
C LYS A 627 2.51 -30.34 30.94
N GLY A 628 2.68 -31.50 30.32
CA GLY A 628 3.97 -32.07 29.98
C GLY A 628 4.79 -31.20 29.01
N VAL A 629 4.14 -30.57 28.02
CA VAL A 629 4.79 -29.61 27.12
C VAL A 629 5.35 -28.41 27.88
N ILE A 630 4.58 -27.90 28.85
CA ILE A 630 5.01 -26.76 29.67
C ILE A 630 6.18 -27.14 30.58
N GLU A 631 6.13 -28.31 31.19
CA GLU A 631 7.22 -28.82 32.05
C GLU A 631 8.52 -29.03 31.26
N GLU A 632 8.43 -29.58 30.05
CA GLU A 632 9.57 -29.73 29.17
C GLU A 632 10.17 -28.36 28.79
N PHE A 633 9.28 -27.38 28.46
CA PHE A 633 9.73 -26.02 28.18
C PHE A 633 10.45 -25.40 29.38
N PHE A 634 9.89 -25.52 30.60
CA PHE A 634 10.47 -24.98 31.81
C PHE A 634 11.82 -25.64 32.13
N GLU A 635 11.93 -26.95 31.93
CA GLU A 635 13.19 -27.67 32.11
C GLU A 635 14.29 -27.12 31.18
N LYS A 636 13.98 -26.89 29.89
CA LYS A 636 14.94 -26.38 28.91
C LYS A 636 15.44 -24.97 29.21
N ILE A 637 14.59 -24.13 29.77
CA ILE A 637 14.99 -22.78 30.19
C ILE A 637 15.51 -22.69 31.63
N GLY A 638 15.67 -23.86 32.33
CA GLY A 638 16.26 -23.96 33.67
C GLY A 638 15.33 -23.64 34.81
N MET A 639 14.05 -23.61 34.60
CA MET A 639 13.02 -23.47 35.62
C MET A 639 12.59 -24.85 36.12
N VAL A 640 13.23 -25.37 37.16
CA VAL A 640 13.01 -26.75 37.68
C VAL A 640 12.79 -26.72 39.17
N GLY A 641 11.80 -27.51 39.62
CA GLY A 641 11.59 -27.86 41.03
C GLY A 641 10.90 -26.81 41.89
N LYS A 642 10.40 -25.73 41.29
CA LYS A 642 9.62 -24.70 41.96
C LYS A 642 8.25 -24.47 41.32
N GLU A 643 7.96 -25.20 40.24
CA GLU A 643 6.68 -25.19 39.55
C GLU A 643 5.56 -25.79 40.44
N LYS A 644 4.43 -25.12 40.44
CA LYS A 644 3.19 -25.57 41.08
C LYS A 644 1.99 -25.26 40.20
N TYR A 645 0.94 -26.04 40.41
CA TYR A 645 -0.31 -25.91 39.70
C TYR A 645 -1.44 -25.66 40.68
N ASP A 646 -2.03 -24.44 40.66
CA ASP A 646 -3.17 -24.09 41.52
C ASP A 646 -4.49 -24.27 40.76
N PRO A 647 -5.38 -25.21 41.18
CA PRO A 647 -6.62 -25.50 40.49
C PRO A 647 -7.62 -24.34 40.53
N ASN A 648 -7.39 -23.34 41.38
CA ASN A 648 -8.28 -22.18 41.56
C ASN A 648 -7.93 -21.05 40.60
N ALA A 649 -7.74 -21.34 39.32
CA ALA A 649 -7.37 -20.34 38.33
C ALA A 649 -8.46 -19.29 38.03
N GLY A 650 -9.74 -19.67 38.24
CA GLY A 650 -10.88 -18.75 38.14
C GLY A 650 -11.07 -18.15 36.73
N LYS A 651 -10.62 -18.84 35.69
CA LYS A 651 -10.76 -18.36 34.30
C LYS A 651 -12.13 -18.76 33.75
N PRO A 652 -13.00 -17.80 33.38
CA PRO A 652 -14.36 -18.10 32.93
C PRO A 652 -14.41 -18.86 31.61
N TYR A 653 -13.41 -18.72 30.78
CA TYR A 653 -13.28 -19.42 29.51
C TYR A 653 -12.69 -20.83 29.59
N LEU A 654 -12.34 -21.28 30.80
CA LEU A 654 -11.89 -22.63 31.09
C LEU A 654 -12.93 -23.42 31.90
N HIS A 655 -12.92 -24.74 31.75
CA HIS A 655 -13.77 -25.65 32.50
C HIS A 655 -13.50 -25.50 34.01
N PRO A 656 -14.50 -25.25 34.86
CA PRO A 656 -14.30 -24.90 36.26
C PRO A 656 -13.55 -25.98 37.07
N GLY A 657 -13.68 -27.24 36.71
CA GLY A 657 -12.99 -28.34 37.40
C GLY A 657 -11.75 -28.88 36.69
N ARG A 658 -11.29 -28.27 35.57
CA ARG A 658 -10.15 -28.73 34.76
C ARG A 658 -9.33 -27.56 34.31
N GLN A 659 -8.88 -26.74 35.25
CA GLN A 659 -8.04 -25.58 35.02
C GLN A 659 -7.01 -25.43 36.13
N ALA A 660 -5.88 -24.78 35.81
CA ALA A 660 -4.91 -24.43 36.82
C ALA A 660 -4.14 -23.14 36.43
N ASN A 661 -3.83 -22.34 37.46
CA ASN A 661 -2.72 -21.37 37.30
C ASN A 661 -1.39 -22.12 37.37
N ILE A 662 -0.44 -21.69 36.58
CA ILE A 662 0.92 -22.16 36.61
C ILE A 662 1.72 -21.18 37.44
N LEU A 663 2.26 -21.67 38.57
CA LEU A 663 3.07 -20.84 39.45
C LEU A 663 4.53 -21.31 39.36
N TYR A 664 5.44 -20.35 39.44
CA TYR A 664 6.84 -20.61 39.66
C TYR A 664 7.34 -19.74 40.80
N ASP A 665 7.96 -20.36 41.80
CA ASP A 665 8.42 -19.72 43.05
C ASP A 665 7.30 -18.86 43.71
N GLY A 666 6.06 -19.34 43.65
CA GLY A 666 4.86 -18.71 44.23
C GLY A 666 4.19 -17.64 43.38
N ASN A 667 4.77 -17.26 42.23
CA ASN A 667 4.22 -16.25 41.32
C ASN A 667 3.54 -16.90 40.10
N VAL A 668 2.40 -16.36 39.70
CA VAL A 668 1.67 -16.84 38.52
C VAL A 668 2.44 -16.43 37.24
N VAL A 669 2.83 -17.42 36.46
CA VAL A 669 3.55 -17.24 35.18
C VAL A 669 2.72 -17.68 33.97
N GLY A 670 1.54 -18.24 34.19
CA GLY A 670 0.64 -18.66 33.14
C GLY A 670 -0.58 -19.42 33.69
N TYR A 671 -1.33 -20.00 32.79
CA TYR A 671 -2.45 -20.88 33.12
C TYR A 671 -2.69 -21.93 32.02
N LEU A 672 -3.36 -23.01 32.36
CA LEU A 672 -3.78 -24.03 31.40
C LEU A 672 -5.13 -24.66 31.82
N GLY A 673 -5.79 -25.27 30.86
CA GLY A 673 -7.02 -26.01 31.16
C GLY A 673 -7.79 -26.48 29.94
N GLU A 674 -8.86 -27.23 30.19
CA GLU A 674 -9.86 -27.56 29.20
C GLU A 674 -10.70 -26.31 28.91
N VAL A 675 -10.99 -26.03 27.66
CA VAL A 675 -11.85 -24.92 27.24
C VAL A 675 -13.24 -25.12 27.81
N HIS A 676 -13.87 -24.08 28.30
CA HIS A 676 -15.25 -24.17 28.82
C HIS A 676 -16.19 -24.69 27.73
N PRO A 677 -17.09 -25.64 27.97
CA PRO A 677 -17.98 -26.22 26.97
C PRO A 677 -18.78 -25.17 26.19
N GLU A 678 -19.29 -24.15 26.85
CA GLU A 678 -20.03 -23.06 26.23
C GLU A 678 -19.16 -22.22 25.33
N VAL A 679 -17.88 -22.00 25.68
CA VAL A 679 -16.91 -21.34 24.83
C VAL A 679 -16.60 -22.19 23.59
N ALA A 680 -16.35 -23.49 23.79
CA ALA A 680 -16.10 -24.41 22.68
C ALA A 680 -17.27 -24.44 21.69
N ASP A 681 -18.50 -24.50 22.20
CA ASP A 681 -19.74 -24.46 21.39
C ASP A 681 -19.84 -23.13 20.60
N THR A 682 -19.55 -22.00 21.26
CA THR A 682 -19.60 -20.65 20.64
C THR A 682 -18.61 -20.52 19.48
N TYR A 683 -17.44 -21.18 19.58
CA TYR A 683 -16.47 -21.25 18.49
C TYR A 683 -16.75 -22.37 17.48
N GLY A 684 -17.70 -23.28 17.78
CA GLY A 684 -18.04 -24.41 16.92
C GLY A 684 -17.03 -25.56 17.00
N ILE A 685 -16.39 -25.76 18.15
CA ILE A 685 -15.50 -26.89 18.44
C ILE A 685 -16.29 -27.96 19.18
N GLY A 686 -16.67 -29.04 18.49
CA GLY A 686 -17.50 -30.11 19.04
C GLY A 686 -16.76 -31.15 19.88
N GLU A 687 -15.48 -30.98 20.18
CA GLU A 687 -14.63 -31.85 20.97
C GLU A 687 -14.00 -31.10 22.15
N ARG A 688 -13.45 -31.86 23.11
CA ARG A 688 -12.68 -31.22 24.18
C ARG A 688 -11.43 -30.59 23.65
N ALA A 689 -11.27 -29.29 23.86
CA ALA A 689 -10.09 -28.56 23.52
C ALA A 689 -9.33 -28.12 24.78
N TYR A 690 -8.04 -28.08 24.70
CA TYR A 690 -7.15 -27.65 25.78
C TYR A 690 -6.31 -26.47 25.30
N ILE A 691 -6.12 -25.52 26.21
CA ILE A 691 -5.29 -24.36 25.98
C ILE A 691 -4.32 -24.14 27.14
N ALA A 692 -3.18 -23.55 26.84
CA ALA A 692 -2.26 -23.00 27.80
C ALA A 692 -1.74 -21.66 27.34
N VAL A 693 -1.53 -20.76 28.28
CA VAL A 693 -0.94 -19.44 28.02
C VAL A 693 0.15 -19.18 29.03
N ILE A 694 1.36 -18.95 28.55
CA ILE A 694 2.52 -18.59 29.35
C ILE A 694 2.85 -17.12 29.09
N ASP A 695 3.04 -16.39 30.15
CA ASP A 695 3.50 -15.01 30.13
C ASP A 695 5.03 -14.98 29.95
N MET A 696 5.49 -14.66 28.74
CA MET A 696 6.90 -14.72 28.42
C MET A 696 7.76 -13.75 29.25
N PRO A 697 7.37 -12.49 29.47
CA PRO A 697 8.09 -11.60 30.39
C PRO A 697 8.21 -12.17 31.82
N ALA A 698 7.16 -12.77 32.36
CA ALA A 698 7.17 -13.32 33.72
C ALA A 698 8.16 -14.49 33.87
N ILE A 699 8.24 -15.40 32.88
CA ILE A 699 9.18 -16.52 32.95
C ILE A 699 10.63 -16.08 32.75
N MET A 700 10.88 -15.01 32.01
CA MET A 700 12.25 -14.51 31.76
C MET A 700 12.97 -14.06 33.04
N GLU A 701 12.20 -13.71 34.08
CA GLU A 701 12.76 -13.38 35.39
C GLU A 701 13.36 -14.59 36.12
N TYR A 702 12.90 -15.79 35.80
CA TYR A 702 13.32 -17.03 36.48
C TYR A 702 14.19 -17.92 35.60
N ALA A 703 14.13 -17.75 34.28
CA ALA A 703 14.88 -18.56 33.33
C ALA A 703 16.39 -18.42 33.51
N THR A 704 17.12 -19.54 33.45
CA THR A 704 18.59 -19.54 33.55
C THR A 704 19.20 -20.64 32.67
N PHE A 705 20.36 -20.34 32.11
CA PHE A 705 21.15 -21.31 31.38
C PHE A 705 22.38 -21.80 32.20
N ASP A 706 22.47 -21.34 33.46
CA ASP A 706 23.49 -21.89 34.37
C ASP A 706 23.12 -23.31 34.75
N ARG A 707 23.96 -24.25 34.33
CA ARG A 707 23.84 -25.66 34.65
C ARG A 707 24.99 -26.06 35.55
N LYS A 708 24.66 -26.60 36.72
CA LYS A 708 25.67 -27.15 37.64
C LYS A 708 25.73 -28.65 37.49
N TYR A 709 26.89 -29.15 37.20
CA TYR A 709 27.14 -30.60 37.18
C TYR A 709 27.03 -31.18 38.59
N THR A 710 26.19 -32.18 38.76
CA THR A 710 26.14 -33.02 39.97
C THR A 710 26.77 -34.38 39.66
N GLY A 711 27.76 -34.77 40.43
CA GLY A 711 28.43 -36.02 40.23
C GLY A 711 27.50 -37.23 40.39
N ILE A 712 27.80 -38.30 39.65
CA ILE A 712 27.05 -39.56 39.76
C ILE A 712 27.17 -40.08 41.18
N ALA A 713 26.06 -40.51 41.72
CA ALA A 713 25.98 -41.05 43.07
C ALA A 713 26.87 -42.33 43.24
N LYS A 714 27.67 -42.35 44.28
CA LYS A 714 28.59 -43.47 44.57
C LYS A 714 27.92 -44.64 45.30
N TYR A 715 26.81 -44.35 46.01
CA TYR A 715 26.13 -45.35 46.86
C TYR A 715 24.78 -45.72 46.25
N PRO A 716 24.31 -46.96 46.44
CA PRO A 716 23.05 -47.41 45.89
C PRO A 716 21.85 -46.69 46.56
N ALA A 717 20.79 -46.51 45.77
CA ALA A 717 19.51 -46.02 46.28
C ALA A 717 18.69 -47.15 46.88
N VAL A 718 17.79 -46.78 47.79
CA VAL A 718 16.77 -47.66 48.33
C VAL A 718 15.40 -47.11 47.91
N THR A 719 14.64 -47.93 47.18
CA THR A 719 13.29 -47.54 46.71
C THR A 719 12.25 -48.15 47.61
N ARG A 720 11.17 -47.42 47.88
CA ARG A 720 9.97 -47.88 48.58
C ARG A 720 8.74 -47.44 47.81
N ASP A 721 7.90 -48.40 47.48
CA ASP A 721 6.63 -48.13 46.80
C ASP A 721 5.53 -48.14 47.85
N ILE A 722 4.61 -47.15 47.73
CA ILE A 722 3.43 -47.06 48.54
C ILE A 722 2.19 -46.96 47.68
N SER A 723 1.13 -47.66 48.01
CA SER A 723 -0.16 -47.53 47.39
C SER A 723 -1.17 -47.04 48.44
N MET A 724 -1.97 -46.09 48.15
CA MET A 724 -2.79 -45.33 49.06
C MET A 724 -4.19 -45.20 48.55
N VAL A 725 -5.17 -45.21 49.48
CA VAL A 725 -6.54 -44.81 49.21
C VAL A 725 -6.70 -43.36 49.68
N VAL A 726 -6.96 -42.49 48.77
CA VAL A 726 -6.93 -41.03 48.98
C VAL A 726 -8.31 -40.44 48.71
N PRO A 727 -8.86 -39.59 49.58
CA PRO A 727 -10.03 -38.78 49.23
C PRO A 727 -9.85 -38.02 47.95
N LYS A 728 -10.88 -37.95 47.07
CA LYS A 728 -10.78 -37.32 45.74
C LYS A 728 -10.45 -35.86 45.80
N GLU A 729 -10.85 -35.15 46.85
CA GLU A 729 -10.58 -33.74 47.11
C GLU A 729 -9.09 -33.43 47.37
N ILE A 730 -8.32 -34.43 47.81
CA ILE A 730 -6.90 -34.26 48.07
C ILE A 730 -6.16 -34.31 46.73
N LEU A 731 -5.46 -33.24 46.39
CA LEU A 731 -4.67 -33.14 45.18
C LEU A 731 -3.34 -33.93 45.32
N VAL A 732 -2.87 -34.47 44.22
CA VAL A 732 -1.60 -35.18 44.14
C VAL A 732 -0.43 -34.31 44.65
N GLY A 733 -0.40 -33.02 44.29
CA GLY A 733 0.61 -32.10 44.78
C GLY A 733 0.64 -31.91 46.28
N GLN A 734 -0.48 -32.06 47.00
CA GLN A 734 -0.52 -32.01 48.46
C GLN A 734 0.14 -33.24 49.09
N ILE A 735 -0.01 -34.38 48.43
CA ILE A 735 0.70 -35.62 48.83
C ILE A 735 2.22 -35.43 48.62
N GLU A 736 2.59 -34.91 47.52
CA GLU A 736 4.00 -34.63 47.15
C GLU A 736 4.66 -33.64 48.13
N GLU A 737 3.95 -32.59 48.52
CA GLU A 737 4.43 -31.66 49.55
C GLU A 737 4.70 -32.35 50.87
N VAL A 738 3.84 -33.28 51.26
CA VAL A 738 4.05 -34.06 52.51
C VAL A 738 5.27 -35.00 52.34
N ILE A 739 5.36 -35.71 51.23
CA ILE A 739 6.52 -36.60 50.97
C ILE A 739 7.80 -35.79 51.00
N ALA A 740 7.86 -34.65 50.31
CA ALA A 740 9.04 -33.78 50.31
C ALA A 740 9.40 -33.23 51.68
N ALA A 741 8.41 -32.77 52.46
CA ALA A 741 8.63 -32.20 53.79
C ALA A 741 9.02 -33.25 54.84
N LYS A 742 8.52 -34.48 54.73
CA LYS A 742 8.71 -35.55 55.76
C LYS A 742 9.78 -36.57 55.39
N GLY A 743 10.18 -36.67 54.12
CA GLY A 743 11.17 -37.62 53.61
C GLY A 743 12.57 -37.42 54.20
N GLY A 744 12.90 -36.17 54.60
CA GLY A 744 14.15 -35.82 55.27
C GLY A 744 15.34 -35.77 54.34
N LYS A 745 16.56 -35.73 54.93
CA LYS A 745 17.83 -35.40 54.19
C LYS A 745 18.27 -36.44 53.15
N HIS A 746 17.73 -37.65 53.22
CA HIS A 746 18.06 -38.76 52.32
C HIS A 746 17.02 -38.99 51.22
N LEU A 747 15.94 -38.29 51.20
CA LEU A 747 14.99 -38.34 50.11
C LEU A 747 15.65 -37.79 48.85
N GLU A 748 15.78 -38.60 47.81
CA GLU A 748 16.36 -38.22 46.53
C GLU A 748 15.29 -37.79 45.51
N SER A 749 14.27 -38.62 45.37
CA SER A 749 13.15 -38.37 44.46
C SER A 749 11.90 -39.16 44.88
N TYR A 750 10.81 -38.74 44.31
CA TYR A 750 9.53 -39.48 44.35
C TYR A 750 8.81 -39.34 43.03
N ALA A 751 8.07 -40.36 42.62
CA ALA A 751 7.33 -40.34 41.35
C ALA A 751 6.00 -41.07 41.52
N LEU A 752 4.92 -40.41 41.07
CA LEU A 752 3.62 -41.03 40.89
C LEU A 752 3.72 -42.02 39.72
N PHE A 753 3.36 -43.29 39.93
CA PHE A 753 3.39 -44.27 38.86
C PHE A 753 2.06 -44.96 38.57
N ASP A 754 1.08 -44.86 39.50
CA ASP A 754 -0.28 -45.37 39.25
C ASP A 754 -1.32 -44.49 39.90
N LEU A 755 -2.39 -44.24 39.17
CA LEU A 755 -3.62 -43.63 39.65
C LEU A 755 -4.83 -44.43 39.14
N TYR A 756 -5.64 -44.95 40.05
CA TYR A 756 -6.79 -45.76 39.72
C TYR A 756 -8.07 -45.24 40.37
N GLU A 757 -9.11 -45.06 39.57
CA GLU A 757 -10.44 -44.77 40.00
C GLU A 757 -11.41 -45.81 39.38
N GLY A 758 -11.98 -46.70 40.16
CA GLY A 758 -12.87 -47.71 39.63
C GLY A 758 -13.60 -48.47 40.68
N ALA A 759 -14.38 -49.50 40.27
CA ALA A 759 -15.30 -50.23 41.14
C ALA A 759 -14.68 -50.88 42.38
N GLN A 760 -13.36 -51.02 42.45
CA GLN A 760 -12.62 -51.59 43.56
C GLN A 760 -12.26 -50.59 44.66
N ILE A 761 -12.50 -49.30 44.40
CA ILE A 761 -12.20 -48.22 45.33
C ILE A 761 -13.51 -47.63 45.83
N LYS A 762 -13.56 -47.33 47.11
CA LYS A 762 -14.71 -46.69 47.74
C LYS A 762 -15.14 -45.43 47.03
N GLU A 763 -16.42 -45.24 46.89
CA GLU A 763 -16.94 -43.97 46.30
C GLU A 763 -16.42 -42.74 47.06
N GLY A 764 -16.00 -41.72 46.33
CA GLY A 764 -15.36 -40.52 46.89
C GLY A 764 -13.86 -40.64 47.13
N PHE A 765 -13.23 -41.78 46.74
CA PHE A 765 -11.81 -42.02 46.89
C PHE A 765 -11.17 -42.40 45.55
N LYS A 766 -9.83 -42.28 45.49
CA LYS A 766 -8.97 -42.72 44.41
C LYS A 766 -7.77 -43.50 44.96
N SER A 767 -7.24 -44.45 44.24
CA SER A 767 -5.99 -45.13 44.57
C SER A 767 -4.81 -44.37 43.90
N VAL A 768 -3.79 -44.09 44.70
CA VAL A 768 -2.62 -43.36 44.25
C VAL A 768 -1.38 -44.14 44.69
N ALA A 769 -0.43 -44.36 43.76
CA ALA A 769 0.78 -45.10 44.09
C ALA A 769 2.05 -44.29 43.77
N TYR A 770 2.94 -44.22 44.71
CA TYR A 770 4.22 -43.52 44.61
C TYR A 770 5.39 -44.45 44.81
N SER A 771 6.41 -44.25 43.99
CA SER A 771 7.78 -44.80 44.20
C SER A 771 8.64 -43.71 44.84
N ILE A 772 9.20 -43.97 46.00
CA ILE A 772 9.98 -43.02 46.79
C ILE A 772 11.40 -43.53 46.88
N VAL A 773 12.35 -42.72 46.47
CA VAL A 773 13.78 -43.10 46.40
C VAL A 773 14.57 -42.37 47.47
N PHE A 774 15.32 -43.13 48.24
CA PHE A 774 16.24 -42.62 49.27
C PHE A 774 17.67 -42.93 48.94
N ARG A 775 18.59 -41.99 49.15
CA ARG A 775 20.01 -42.17 48.95
C ARG A 775 20.83 -41.26 49.88
N ALA A 776 21.93 -41.78 50.42
CA ALA A 776 22.92 -40.96 51.08
C ALA A 776 24.07 -40.64 50.14
N LYS A 777 24.67 -39.47 50.28
CA LYS A 777 25.81 -39.02 49.47
C LYS A 777 27.15 -39.60 49.93
N ASP A 778 27.24 -40.04 51.16
CA ASP A 778 28.46 -40.40 51.90
C ASP A 778 28.53 -41.86 52.38
N LYS A 779 27.40 -42.61 52.34
CA LYS A 779 27.32 -44.02 52.78
C LYS A 779 26.19 -44.79 52.10
N THR A 780 26.17 -46.13 52.27
CA THR A 780 25.01 -46.94 51.97
C THR A 780 23.98 -46.76 53.13
N LEU A 781 22.73 -46.52 52.79
CA LEU A 781 21.65 -46.36 53.77
C LEU A 781 21.35 -47.69 54.48
N GLU A 782 21.15 -47.63 55.77
CA GLU A 782 20.63 -48.75 56.57
C GLU A 782 19.11 -48.82 56.49
N ASP A 783 18.54 -50.02 56.54
CA ASP A 783 17.10 -50.21 56.40
C ASP A 783 16.30 -49.45 57.49
N ALA A 784 16.86 -49.32 58.70
CA ALA A 784 16.24 -48.56 59.79
C ALA A 784 16.10 -47.06 59.50
N GLU A 785 17.07 -46.47 58.78
CA GLU A 785 17.02 -45.03 58.41
C GLU A 785 15.91 -44.77 57.39
N VAL A 786 15.76 -45.67 56.41
CA VAL A 786 14.69 -45.61 55.38
C VAL A 786 13.32 -45.86 56.02
N THR A 787 13.22 -46.84 56.87
CA THR A 787 11.96 -47.15 57.60
C THR A 787 11.49 -45.98 58.46
N ALA A 788 12.40 -45.32 59.20
CA ALA A 788 12.05 -44.15 60.00
C ALA A 788 11.62 -42.95 59.12
N ALA A 789 12.17 -42.80 57.92
CA ALA A 789 11.71 -41.78 56.98
C ALA A 789 10.30 -42.10 56.43
N MET A 790 10.11 -43.35 56.06
CA MET A 790 8.79 -43.81 55.56
C MET A 790 7.70 -43.68 56.64
N GLU A 791 7.96 -44.02 57.88
CA GLU A 791 7.03 -43.88 59.02
C GLU A 791 6.63 -42.38 59.18
N ARG A 792 7.55 -41.46 59.08
CA ARG A 792 7.22 -40.02 59.13
C ARG A 792 6.32 -39.59 58.01
N ILE A 793 6.56 -40.05 56.76
CA ILE A 793 5.74 -39.80 55.62
C ILE A 793 4.32 -40.37 55.83
N LEU A 794 4.23 -41.67 56.18
CA LEU A 794 2.97 -42.38 56.34
C LEU A 794 2.10 -41.78 57.46
N ASN A 795 2.68 -41.46 58.61
CA ASN A 795 1.95 -40.82 59.70
C ASN A 795 1.41 -39.44 59.32
N ALA A 796 2.17 -38.67 58.51
CA ALA A 796 1.70 -37.38 58.05
C ALA A 796 0.58 -37.51 57.00
N LEU A 797 0.66 -38.50 56.10
CA LEU A 797 -0.39 -38.82 55.13
C LEU A 797 -1.67 -39.33 55.81
N GLU A 798 -1.52 -40.18 56.82
CA GLU A 798 -2.67 -40.66 57.65
C GLU A 798 -3.39 -39.49 58.34
N GLY A 799 -2.61 -38.47 58.80
CA GLY A 799 -3.16 -37.22 59.36
C GLY A 799 -4.00 -36.41 58.36
N MET A 800 -3.89 -36.68 57.09
CA MET A 800 -4.71 -36.08 56.01
C MET A 800 -5.93 -36.96 55.64
N GLY A 801 -6.13 -38.08 56.34
CA GLY A 801 -7.20 -39.03 55.99
C GLY A 801 -6.87 -39.97 54.86
N ILE A 802 -5.59 -40.14 54.54
CA ILE A 802 -5.09 -41.07 53.51
C ILE A 802 -4.73 -42.40 54.14
N GLU A 803 -5.26 -43.49 53.62
CA GLU A 803 -5.04 -44.85 54.11
C GLU A 803 -4.14 -45.65 53.17
N LEU A 804 -3.22 -46.44 53.75
CA LEU A 804 -2.47 -47.40 52.93
C LEU A 804 -3.39 -48.46 52.37
N ARG A 805 -3.28 -48.72 51.08
CA ARG A 805 -3.98 -49.85 50.44
C ARG A 805 -3.25 -51.14 50.84
N LYS A 806 -4.00 -52.07 51.50
CA LYS A 806 -3.49 -53.40 51.90
C LYS A 806 -3.43 -54.34 50.69
#